data_7a19f8dde113ab5a87ec34b48bbc1c2d
#
_entry.id   7a19f8dde113ab5a87ec34b48bbc1c2d
#
_cell.length_a   1.000
_cell.length_b   1.000
_cell.length_c   1.000
_cell.angle_alpha   90.00
_cell.angle_beta   90.00
_cell.angle_gamma   90.00
#
_symmetry.space_group_name_H-M   'P 1'
#
loop_
_entity.id
_entity.type
_entity.pdbx_description
1 polymer ?
#
loop_
_entity_poly.entity_id
_entity_poly.type
_entity_poly.pdbx_seq_one_letter_code
_entity_poly.pdbx_strand_id
1 'polypeptide(L)'
;MDLLKEVAKDRLVVMVTHNPELAEEYANRIVKVKDGHIISDSNPYEIDIKNMAPPKHENMGKASMSLLTALSLSFNNLKTKKGRTLLTAFAGSIGIIGIALILSLSNGVNTYIDNIQKDTMTSYPISIEAETIDISSIMSSGEPTPGKPSDVNHDLNAIYSNGSGIEMASTMTSSFTENNLTEFKKYLDNPDSEINQYVGENGIIYSYDTKFGVYTKDSEGTFVNTDGSTLTDKNSSSTTMTGISAMSSMPISKISGFSSSSNNFKELLPGKDGASVSDAIKDSYDLLYGDWPTAYDEVILTLDQNNEISATTLYQLGILPSAEYKELMTKIENGEEIKLESKSWKYEDICNQEFYMIPDCDTYISNGNGTFTSIKDNVNEMEKLLDNAIKLKITGVVRPKEDAKNASITSAIGYTKALTDYIIEYTDNSEVVKAQKESSTINVLNGMEFSPSSDDEKIADAKKYLEELGVFDKANLFKTMMYSMQSTSNVEDEGISTSMQAGTPDISTMSEEQLAAMLDEYLKSPDDDTLLKIYDAYISTGSYDDNMTTFGVVSLDAPSSISIYTDSFENKEAISDCIEDYNSTANEEDQISYTDYIGILLSSITTIIDVISYVLIAFVAVSLIVSSIMIGIITFISVMERTKEIGILRAIGASKHNISQVFNAETFIIGLCSGLLGVGISALLLIPINSIIHSVLNLDTINASLPLSSAIGLIILSMILTIIGGFVPAKKAAKKDPVTALRTE
;
A
#
# COMPACT_ATOMS: atom_id res chain seq x y z
N MET A 1 10.18 -8.12 75.63
CA MET A 1 10.98 -7.44 76.68
C MET A 1 12.47 -7.48 76.34
N ASP A 2 13.03 -8.59 75.86
CA ASP A 2 14.47 -8.70 75.53
C ASP A 2 14.92 -7.66 74.50
N LEU A 3 14.07 -7.35 73.48
CA LEU A 3 14.32 -6.32 72.51
C LEU A 3 14.37 -4.90 73.09
N LEU A 4 13.58 -4.61 74.16
CA LEU A 4 13.66 -3.36 74.92
C LEU A 4 14.93 -3.29 75.77
N LYS A 5 15.39 -4.41 76.30
CA LYS A 5 16.66 -4.53 77.02
C LYS A 5 17.87 -4.29 76.13
N GLU A 6 17.76 -4.72 74.87
CA GLU A 6 18.80 -4.48 73.84
C GLU A 6 18.85 -3.00 73.44
N VAL A 7 17.71 -2.37 73.21
CA VAL A 7 17.59 -0.92 72.92
C VAL A 7 18.06 -0.07 74.10
N ALA A 8 17.88 -0.56 75.36
CA ALA A 8 18.32 0.12 76.60
C ALA A 8 19.83 0.16 76.72
N LYS A 9 20.63 -0.60 75.94
CA LYS A 9 22.10 -0.52 76.00
C LYS A 9 22.63 0.82 75.51
N ASP A 10 21.94 1.42 74.53
CA ASP A 10 22.39 2.64 73.85
C ASP A 10 21.46 3.83 74.12
N ARG A 11 20.30 3.65 74.74
CA ARG A 11 19.25 4.66 74.90
C ARG A 11 18.58 4.54 76.30
N LEU A 12 18.15 5.67 76.87
CA LEU A 12 17.28 5.68 78.00
C LEU A 12 15.90 5.16 77.67
N VAL A 13 15.49 4.03 78.22
CA VAL A 13 14.15 3.46 78.12
C VAL A 13 13.43 3.64 79.49
N VAL A 14 12.31 4.40 79.45
CA VAL A 14 11.45 4.57 80.61
C VAL A 14 10.18 3.77 80.41
N MET A 15 9.90 2.80 81.25
CA MET A 15 8.74 1.95 81.14
C MET A 15 7.86 2.13 82.43
N VAL A 16 6.55 2.29 82.19
CA VAL A 16 5.56 2.29 83.31
C VAL A 16 4.86 0.93 83.26
N THR A 17 4.95 0.21 84.42
CA THR A 17 4.33 -1.10 84.49
C THR A 17 3.74 -1.28 85.90
N HIS A 18 2.69 -2.10 86.03
CA HIS A 18 2.12 -2.54 87.28
C HIS A 18 2.57 -3.98 87.67
N ASN A 19 3.36 -4.61 86.75
CA ASN A 19 3.88 -5.94 87.06
C ASN A 19 5.27 -5.85 87.68
N PRO A 20 5.41 -6.21 88.98
CA PRO A 20 6.67 -6.12 89.71
C PRO A 20 7.74 -7.09 89.21
N GLU A 21 7.38 -8.30 88.74
CA GLU A 21 8.31 -9.30 88.23
C GLU A 21 9.04 -8.81 86.99
N LEU A 22 8.31 -8.20 86.03
CA LEU A 22 8.89 -7.62 84.84
C LEU A 22 9.78 -6.42 85.14
N ALA A 23 9.45 -5.64 86.18
CA ALA A 23 10.30 -4.52 86.60
C ALA A 23 11.59 -5.01 87.20
N GLU A 24 11.57 -6.06 88.03
CA GLU A 24 12.76 -6.62 88.65
C GLU A 24 13.67 -7.34 87.70
N GLU A 25 13.14 -8.00 86.68
CA GLU A 25 13.92 -8.77 85.71
C GLU A 25 14.61 -7.87 84.65
N TYR A 26 13.95 -6.78 84.24
CA TYR A 26 14.38 -6.02 82.99
C TYR A 26 14.90 -4.60 83.36
N ALA A 27 14.56 -4.01 84.51
CA ALA A 27 14.94 -2.63 84.85
C ALA A 27 16.22 -2.51 85.65
N ASN A 28 17.06 -1.55 85.27
CA ASN A 28 18.28 -1.19 86.04
C ASN A 28 17.96 -0.27 87.22
N ARG A 29 16.82 0.41 87.18
CA ARG A 29 16.33 1.31 88.22
C ARG A 29 14.81 1.22 88.30
N ILE A 30 14.26 1.05 89.51
CA ILE A 30 12.84 0.93 89.75
C ILE A 30 12.41 2.08 90.66
N VAL A 31 11.51 2.93 90.16
CA VAL A 31 10.90 4.01 90.93
C VAL A 31 9.44 3.63 91.23
N LYS A 32 9.05 3.38 92.44
CA LYS A 32 7.70 3.08 92.84
C LYS A 32 6.93 4.37 93.15
N VAL A 33 5.82 4.55 92.40
CA VAL A 33 4.94 5.74 92.52
C VAL A 33 3.61 5.28 93.10
N LYS A 34 3.07 5.97 94.07
CA LYS A 34 1.71 5.77 94.60
C LYS A 34 1.08 7.15 94.81
N ASP A 35 -0.14 7.33 94.36
CA ASP A 35 -0.91 8.56 94.53
C ASP A 35 -0.16 9.84 94.09
N GLY A 36 0.67 9.73 93.02
CA GLY A 36 1.47 10.84 92.48
C GLY A 36 2.80 11.11 93.27
N HIS A 37 3.10 10.37 94.28
CA HIS A 37 4.32 10.52 95.10
C HIS A 37 5.28 9.34 94.87
N ILE A 38 6.57 9.60 94.82
CA ILE A 38 7.62 8.58 94.78
C ILE A 38 7.74 7.99 96.20
N ILE A 39 7.48 6.66 96.36
CA ILE A 39 7.56 5.95 97.64
C ILE A 39 8.95 5.36 97.81
N SER A 40 9.55 4.82 96.76
CA SER A 40 10.89 4.27 96.81
C SER A 40 11.55 4.37 95.43
N ASP A 41 12.85 4.51 95.44
CA ASP A 41 13.72 4.51 94.29
C ASP A 41 14.90 3.54 94.55
N SER A 42 15.09 2.55 93.67
CA SER A 42 16.11 1.51 93.83
C SER A 42 17.54 2.03 93.63
N ASN A 43 17.72 3.14 92.96
CA ASN A 43 19.02 3.74 92.74
C ASN A 43 18.85 5.27 92.55
N PRO A 44 18.63 6.02 93.75
CA PRO A 44 18.38 7.46 93.69
C PRO A 44 19.61 8.18 93.18
N TYR A 45 19.39 9.09 92.28
CA TYR A 45 20.47 9.91 91.76
C TYR A 45 20.55 11.24 92.51
N GLU A 46 21.67 11.45 93.23
CA GLU A 46 21.94 12.71 93.93
C GLU A 46 22.41 13.77 92.89
N ILE A 47 21.63 14.81 92.78
CA ILE A 47 21.93 15.92 91.80
C ILE A 47 22.58 17.06 92.63
N ASP A 48 23.82 17.39 92.33
CA ASP A 48 24.44 18.63 92.79
C ASP A 48 23.95 19.79 91.94
N ILE A 49 22.87 20.49 92.41
CA ILE A 49 22.17 21.55 91.68
C ILE A 49 23.08 22.75 91.38
N LYS A 50 24.20 22.90 92.10
CA LYS A 50 25.13 24.04 91.85
C LYS A 50 26.08 23.88 90.73
N ASN A 51 26.27 22.69 90.16
CA ASN A 51 27.18 22.38 89.05
C ASN A 51 26.47 21.89 87.78
N MET A 52 25.17 22.06 87.68
CA MET A 52 24.39 21.64 86.51
C MET A 52 24.57 22.62 85.36
N ALA A 53 25.22 22.20 84.33
CA ALA A 53 25.19 22.93 83.02
C ALA A 53 23.73 22.97 82.50
N PRO A 54 23.27 24.11 81.97
CA PRO A 54 21.92 24.19 81.42
C PRO A 54 21.72 23.10 80.32
N PRO A 55 20.56 22.40 80.29
CA PRO A 55 20.34 21.34 79.41
C PRO A 55 20.44 21.89 77.98
N LYS A 56 21.39 21.43 77.17
CA LYS A 56 21.42 21.67 75.73
C LYS A 56 20.31 20.82 75.08
N HIS A 57 19.25 21.49 74.69
CA HIS A 57 18.26 20.87 73.83
C HIS A 57 18.87 20.68 72.44
N GLU A 58 19.54 19.59 72.18
CA GLU A 58 19.87 19.16 70.84
C GLU A 58 18.61 18.58 70.21
N ASN A 59 18.13 19.24 69.17
CA ASN A 59 17.00 18.75 68.35
C ASN A 59 17.51 17.53 67.55
N MET A 60 17.37 16.34 68.14
CA MET A 60 17.74 15.07 67.57
C MET A 60 16.82 14.76 66.38
N GLY A 61 16.72 15.61 65.38
CA GLY A 61 16.02 15.45 64.13
C GLY A 61 14.94 14.35 64.12
N LYS A 62 13.94 14.48 63.28
CA LYS A 62 12.95 13.41 63.11
C LYS A 62 13.67 12.17 62.59
N ALA A 63 13.69 11.10 63.39
CA ALA A 63 14.21 9.81 62.98
C ALA A 63 13.43 9.36 61.73
N SER A 64 14.00 9.57 60.51
CA SER A 64 13.43 9.11 59.27
C SER A 64 14.14 7.81 58.86
N MET A 65 13.35 6.80 58.54
CA MET A 65 13.88 5.56 57.99
C MET A 65 14.31 5.82 56.53
N SER A 66 15.51 5.40 56.14
CA SER A 66 15.94 5.50 54.76
C SER A 66 15.10 4.53 53.88
N LEU A 67 14.89 4.90 52.64
CA LEU A 67 14.14 4.07 51.68
C LEU A 67 14.81 2.71 51.47
N LEU A 68 16.14 2.66 51.46
CA LEU A 68 16.93 1.41 51.36
C LEU A 68 16.70 0.51 52.56
N THR A 69 16.62 1.07 53.79
CA THR A 69 16.31 0.30 55.01
C THR A 69 14.88 -0.26 54.94
N ALA A 70 13.92 0.52 54.44
CA ALA A 70 12.54 0.07 54.23
C ALA A 70 12.47 -1.08 53.26
N LEU A 71 13.19 -1.00 52.12
CA LEU A 71 13.27 -2.05 51.10
C LEU A 71 13.92 -3.34 51.69
N SER A 72 15.05 -3.21 52.40
CA SER A 72 15.73 -4.36 53.02
C SER A 72 14.84 -5.07 54.03
N LEU A 73 14.14 -4.31 54.88
CA LEU A 73 13.22 -4.86 55.88
C LEU A 73 12.04 -5.57 55.20
N SER A 74 11.46 -4.94 54.16
CA SER A 74 10.34 -5.51 53.37
C SER A 74 10.78 -6.77 52.65
N PHE A 75 11.96 -6.80 52.04
CA PHE A 75 12.49 -7.97 51.36
C PHE A 75 12.67 -9.17 52.32
N ASN A 76 13.23 -8.95 53.51
CA ASN A 76 13.35 -9.99 54.52
C ASN A 76 11.98 -10.51 54.96
N ASN A 77 11.00 -9.63 55.10
CA ASN A 77 9.63 -10.02 55.43
C ASN A 77 8.99 -10.88 54.37
N LEU A 78 9.15 -10.51 53.10
CA LEU A 78 8.63 -11.28 51.94
C LEU A 78 9.31 -12.66 51.86
N LYS A 79 10.60 -12.76 52.20
CA LYS A 79 11.36 -14.03 52.19
C LYS A 79 10.85 -15.00 53.25
N THR A 80 10.30 -14.55 54.39
CA THR A 80 9.73 -15.42 55.41
C THR A 80 8.39 -16.04 54.98
N LYS A 81 7.62 -15.38 54.11
CA LYS A 81 6.27 -15.82 53.63
C LYS A 81 6.27 -16.10 52.13
N LYS A 82 7.25 -16.89 51.60
CA LYS A 82 7.51 -17.12 50.18
C LYS A 82 6.26 -17.54 49.39
N GLY A 83 5.43 -18.45 49.89
CA GLY A 83 4.25 -18.94 49.20
C GLY A 83 3.23 -17.85 48.91
N ARG A 84 2.94 -16.98 49.91
CA ARG A 84 2.03 -15.86 49.70
C ARG A 84 2.59 -14.84 48.71
N THR A 85 3.86 -14.49 48.86
CA THR A 85 4.55 -13.54 47.98
C THR A 85 4.49 -14.01 46.50
N LEU A 86 4.78 -15.31 46.28
CA LEU A 86 4.72 -15.92 44.97
C LEU A 86 3.30 -15.86 44.37
N LEU A 87 2.28 -16.26 45.15
CA LEU A 87 0.88 -16.23 44.70
C LEU A 87 0.41 -14.80 44.37
N THR A 88 0.81 -13.82 45.22
CA THR A 88 0.45 -12.41 44.95
C THR A 88 1.16 -11.89 43.72
N ALA A 89 2.44 -12.20 43.51
CA ALA A 89 3.18 -11.81 42.33
C ALA A 89 2.63 -12.49 41.09
N PHE A 90 2.24 -13.76 41.15
CA PHE A 90 1.60 -14.48 40.07
C PHE A 90 0.23 -13.89 39.71
N ALA A 91 -0.63 -13.62 40.69
CA ALA A 91 -1.91 -12.97 40.48
C ALA A 91 -1.76 -11.58 39.81
N GLY A 92 -0.74 -10.82 40.21
CA GLY A 92 -0.39 -9.54 39.60
C GLY A 92 0.17 -9.67 38.19
N SER A 93 0.84 -10.78 37.87
CA SER A 93 1.45 -10.99 36.54
C SER A 93 0.45 -11.34 35.44
N ILE A 94 -0.72 -11.87 35.76
CA ILE A 94 -1.72 -12.31 34.75
C ILE A 94 -2.09 -11.19 33.78
N GLY A 95 -2.37 -9.99 34.28
CA GLY A 95 -2.68 -8.84 33.44
C GLY A 95 -1.49 -8.38 32.58
N ILE A 96 -0.26 -8.47 33.17
CA ILE A 96 0.97 -8.12 32.43
C ILE A 96 1.24 -9.13 31.31
N ILE A 97 1.01 -10.42 31.56
CA ILE A 97 1.14 -11.48 30.54
C ILE A 97 0.21 -11.17 29.37
N GLY A 98 -1.06 -10.84 29.64
CA GLY A 98 -2.01 -10.54 28.58
C GLY A 98 -1.57 -9.38 27.67
N ILE A 99 -1.15 -8.24 28.27
CA ILE A 99 -0.65 -7.11 27.49
C ILE A 99 0.63 -7.46 26.75
N ALA A 100 1.57 -8.14 27.41
CA ALA A 100 2.84 -8.52 26.80
C ALA A 100 2.64 -9.40 25.57
N LEU A 101 1.72 -10.36 25.60
CA LEU A 101 1.39 -11.20 24.45
C LEU A 101 0.74 -10.42 23.32
N ILE A 102 -0.20 -9.51 23.62
CA ILE A 102 -0.85 -8.67 22.60
C ILE A 102 0.18 -7.75 21.95
N LEU A 103 1.01 -7.06 22.74
CA LEU A 103 2.05 -6.19 22.19
C LEU A 103 3.09 -6.98 21.37
N SER A 104 3.41 -8.21 21.79
CA SER A 104 4.33 -9.07 21.06
C SER A 104 3.77 -9.50 19.71
N LEU A 105 2.49 -9.86 19.66
CA LEU A 105 1.82 -10.23 18.41
C LEU A 105 1.69 -9.03 17.47
N SER A 106 1.23 -7.88 18.00
CA SER A 106 1.11 -6.64 17.23
C SER A 106 2.47 -6.22 16.66
N ASN A 107 3.53 -6.26 17.46
CA ASN A 107 4.88 -5.96 17.00
C ASN A 107 5.37 -6.94 15.91
N GLY A 108 5.08 -8.24 16.07
CA GLY A 108 5.45 -9.25 15.07
C GLY A 108 4.75 -9.03 13.73
N VAL A 109 3.46 -8.69 13.76
CA VAL A 109 2.68 -8.39 12.55
C VAL A 109 3.16 -7.08 11.92
N ASN A 110 3.41 -6.03 12.70
CA ASN A 110 3.92 -4.77 12.16
C ASN A 110 5.31 -4.97 11.52
N THR A 111 6.22 -5.70 12.18
CA THR A 111 7.52 -6.03 11.58
C THR A 111 7.39 -6.84 10.29
N TYR A 112 6.43 -7.75 10.21
CA TYR A 112 6.14 -8.49 8.98
C TYR A 112 5.64 -7.57 7.87
N ILE A 113 4.75 -6.63 8.19
CA ILE A 113 4.26 -5.62 7.24
C ILE A 113 5.41 -4.73 6.78
N ASP A 114 6.25 -4.24 7.70
CA ASP A 114 7.43 -3.43 7.38
C ASP A 114 8.40 -4.17 6.44
N ASN A 115 8.60 -5.47 6.64
CA ASN A 115 9.43 -6.30 5.76
C ASN A 115 8.78 -6.48 4.38
N ILE A 116 7.47 -6.76 4.31
CA ILE A 116 6.74 -6.80 3.03
C ILE A 116 6.84 -5.44 2.33
N GLN A 117 6.68 -4.35 3.05
CA GLN A 117 6.81 -3.00 2.50
C GLN A 117 8.19 -2.79 1.90
N LYS A 118 9.27 -3.13 2.60
CA LYS A 118 10.65 -3.02 2.08
C LYS A 118 10.88 -3.86 0.83
N ASP A 119 10.45 -5.12 0.86
CA ASP A 119 10.57 -6.01 -0.30
C ASP A 119 9.71 -5.52 -1.48
N THR A 120 8.62 -4.81 -1.19
CA THR A 120 7.68 -4.27 -2.18
C THR A 120 8.12 -2.93 -2.74
N MET A 121 8.83 -2.08 -1.97
CA MET A 121 9.26 -0.74 -2.38
C MET A 121 10.13 -0.74 -3.63
N THR A 122 11.03 -1.71 -3.77
CA THR A 122 11.87 -1.88 -4.98
C THR A 122 11.08 -2.31 -6.21
N SER A 123 9.90 -2.89 -6.03
CA SER A 123 9.05 -3.39 -7.12
C SER A 123 7.88 -2.47 -7.46
N TYR A 124 7.47 -1.58 -6.54
CA TYR A 124 6.31 -0.70 -6.70
C TYR A 124 6.66 0.76 -6.41
N PRO A 125 7.16 1.48 -7.43
CA PRO A 125 7.44 2.91 -7.32
C PRO A 125 6.15 3.72 -7.12
N ILE A 126 6.29 4.99 -6.80
CA ILE A 126 5.23 5.97 -7.03
C ILE A 126 5.13 6.17 -8.53
N SER A 127 4.04 5.71 -9.13
CA SER A 127 3.79 5.85 -10.57
C SER A 127 2.81 6.98 -10.81
N ILE A 128 3.21 7.93 -11.64
CA ILE A 128 2.42 9.09 -12.05
C ILE A 128 2.24 8.97 -13.56
N GLU A 129 1.01 8.69 -13.98
CA GLU A 129 0.64 8.57 -15.39
C GLU A 129 0.21 9.93 -15.94
N ALA A 130 0.38 10.15 -17.25
CA ALA A 130 -0.10 11.37 -17.90
C ALA A 130 -1.63 11.51 -17.79
N GLU A 131 -2.37 10.40 -17.86
CA GLU A 131 -3.79 10.35 -17.57
C GLU A 131 -4.02 9.46 -16.35
N THR A 132 -4.67 9.95 -15.31
CA THR A 132 -4.97 9.20 -14.09
C THR A 132 -6.43 9.30 -13.69
N ILE A 133 -6.87 8.31 -12.90
CA ILE A 133 -8.21 8.31 -12.29
C ILE A 133 -8.04 8.51 -10.80
N ASP A 134 -8.68 9.52 -10.26
CA ASP A 134 -8.74 9.69 -8.82
C ASP A 134 -9.73 8.70 -8.19
N ILE A 135 -9.20 7.52 -7.84
CA ILE A 135 -9.98 6.47 -7.16
C ILE A 135 -10.34 6.89 -5.73
N SER A 136 -9.57 7.78 -5.11
CA SER A 136 -9.85 8.23 -3.74
C SER A 136 -11.12 9.08 -3.71
N SER A 137 -11.35 9.90 -4.71
CA SER A 137 -12.60 10.66 -4.87
C SER A 137 -13.79 9.74 -5.15
N ILE A 138 -13.60 8.68 -5.95
CA ILE A 138 -14.62 7.66 -6.23
C ILE A 138 -14.97 6.87 -4.97
N MET A 139 -13.98 6.47 -4.17
CA MET A 139 -14.20 5.74 -2.92
C MET A 139 -14.76 6.63 -1.79
N SER A 140 -14.40 7.92 -1.77
CA SER A 140 -14.88 8.87 -0.76
C SER A 140 -16.30 9.39 -1.02
N SER A 141 -16.80 9.29 -2.25
CA SER A 141 -18.18 9.66 -2.60
C SER A 141 -19.25 8.82 -1.89
N GLY A 142 -18.84 7.77 -1.14
CA GLY A 142 -19.71 7.04 -0.21
C GLY A 142 -20.83 6.22 -0.87
N GLU A 143 -20.71 5.94 -2.16
CA GLU A 143 -21.76 5.26 -2.93
C GLU A 143 -21.81 3.75 -2.66
N PRO A 144 -23.01 3.17 -2.68
CA PRO A 144 -23.23 1.79 -2.27
C PRO A 144 -22.56 0.81 -3.23
N THR A 145 -21.73 -0.07 -2.68
CA THR A 145 -21.23 -1.26 -3.38
C THR A 145 -22.41 -2.00 -4.04
N PRO A 146 -22.32 -2.42 -5.31
CA PRO A 146 -23.39 -3.19 -5.97
C PRO A 146 -23.82 -4.38 -5.11
N GLY A 147 -25.09 -4.40 -4.66
CA GLY A 147 -25.68 -5.44 -3.82
C GLY A 147 -25.91 -5.10 -2.36
N LYS A 148 -25.51 -3.90 -1.87
CA LYS A 148 -25.97 -3.40 -0.56
C LYS A 148 -27.25 -2.57 -0.75
N PRO A 149 -28.31 -2.80 0.05
CA PRO A 149 -29.45 -1.90 0.06
C PRO A 149 -28.99 -0.51 0.49
N SER A 150 -29.21 0.51 -0.35
CA SER A 150 -29.08 1.90 0.07
C SER A 150 -30.00 2.16 1.25
N ASP A 151 -29.57 2.94 2.23
CA ASP A 151 -30.45 3.45 3.28
C ASP A 151 -31.53 4.31 2.61
N VAL A 152 -32.68 3.68 2.36
CA VAL A 152 -33.80 4.28 1.63
C VAL A 152 -34.50 5.22 2.59
N ASN A 153 -34.44 6.51 2.32
CA ASN A 153 -35.06 7.56 3.14
C ASN A 153 -36.44 8.01 2.59
N HIS A 154 -37.17 7.09 1.94
CA HIS A 154 -38.53 7.33 1.44
C HIS A 154 -39.42 6.14 1.69
N ASP A 155 -40.76 6.36 1.73
CA ASP A 155 -41.76 5.31 1.87
C ASP A 155 -41.76 4.38 0.64
N LEU A 156 -42.01 3.08 0.83
CA LEU A 156 -42.02 2.07 -0.23
C LEU A 156 -43.41 1.95 -0.94
N ASN A 157 -44.13 3.05 -1.06
CA ASN A 157 -45.51 3.09 -1.56
C ASN A 157 -45.68 3.56 -3.02
N ALA A 158 -44.53 3.91 -3.68
CA ALA A 158 -44.47 4.37 -5.07
C ALA A 158 -43.23 3.86 -5.76
N ILE A 159 -43.10 4.14 -7.07
CA ILE A 159 -41.87 3.92 -7.85
C ILE A 159 -41.05 5.19 -7.78
N TYR A 160 -39.80 5.05 -7.36
CA TYR A 160 -38.87 6.16 -7.24
C TYR A 160 -37.74 5.98 -8.24
N SER A 161 -37.30 7.08 -8.85
CA SER A 161 -36.15 7.07 -9.74
C SER A 161 -34.86 6.91 -8.93
N ASN A 162 -33.96 6.04 -9.40
CA ASN A 162 -32.61 5.91 -8.85
C ASN A 162 -31.62 6.48 -9.86
N GLY A 163 -30.99 7.61 -9.52
CA GLY A 163 -30.02 8.32 -10.34
C GLY A 163 -28.58 7.81 -10.21
N SER A 164 -28.32 6.89 -9.26
CA SER A 164 -26.95 6.48 -8.89
C SER A 164 -26.09 6.01 -10.09
N GLY A 165 -26.68 5.34 -11.07
CA GLY A 165 -25.95 4.90 -12.25
C GLY A 165 -25.47 6.07 -13.15
N ILE A 166 -26.27 7.15 -13.25
CA ILE A 166 -25.90 8.34 -14.02
C ILE A 166 -24.91 9.19 -13.23
N GLU A 167 -25.11 9.32 -11.92
CA GLU A 167 -24.20 10.03 -11.00
C GLU A 167 -22.84 9.33 -10.97
N MET A 168 -22.80 7.99 -10.89
CA MET A 168 -21.56 7.22 -10.97
C MET A 168 -20.86 7.41 -12.32
N ALA A 169 -21.59 7.39 -13.44
CA ALA A 169 -21.00 7.64 -14.74
C ALA A 169 -20.44 9.07 -14.84
N SER A 170 -21.14 10.06 -14.28
CA SER A 170 -20.66 11.45 -14.20
C SER A 170 -19.42 11.55 -13.33
N THR A 171 -19.41 10.94 -12.14
CA THR A 171 -18.25 10.92 -11.25
C THR A 171 -17.06 10.23 -11.90
N MET A 172 -17.25 9.09 -12.54
CA MET A 172 -16.18 8.43 -13.28
C MET A 172 -15.60 9.33 -14.38
N THR A 173 -16.44 10.02 -15.13
CA THR A 173 -15.97 10.92 -16.20
C THR A 173 -15.23 12.15 -15.64
N SER A 174 -15.69 12.69 -14.52
CA SER A 174 -15.05 13.84 -13.87
C SER A 174 -13.81 13.48 -13.03
N SER A 175 -13.58 12.19 -12.76
CA SER A 175 -12.42 11.71 -12.03
C SER A 175 -11.20 11.45 -12.93
N PHE A 176 -11.33 11.63 -14.25
CA PHE A 176 -10.17 11.63 -15.12
C PHE A 176 -9.44 12.97 -14.98
N THR A 177 -8.18 12.88 -14.63
CA THR A 177 -7.27 14.02 -14.52
C THR A 177 -6.11 13.82 -15.46
N GLU A 178 -5.80 14.85 -16.23
CA GLU A 178 -4.58 14.91 -17.04
C GLU A 178 -3.47 15.58 -16.22
N ASN A 179 -2.32 14.94 -16.15
CA ASN A 179 -1.13 15.44 -15.45
C ASN A 179 -0.19 16.12 -16.45
N ASN A 180 0.23 17.33 -16.17
CA ASN A 180 1.29 17.98 -16.93
C ASN A 180 2.67 17.42 -16.53
N LEU A 181 2.99 16.23 -17.04
CA LEU A 181 4.26 15.57 -16.75
C LEU A 181 5.47 16.32 -17.32
N THR A 182 5.29 17.22 -18.29
CA THR A 182 6.35 18.09 -18.81
C THR A 182 6.85 19.06 -17.74
N GLU A 183 5.95 19.76 -17.06
CA GLU A 183 6.34 20.72 -16.01
C GLU A 183 6.83 19.96 -14.76
N PHE A 184 6.19 18.85 -14.41
CA PHE A 184 6.64 18.04 -13.29
C PHE A 184 8.02 17.41 -13.52
N LYS A 185 8.34 16.98 -14.75
CA LYS A 185 9.69 16.52 -15.13
C LYS A 185 10.72 17.60 -14.91
N LYS A 186 10.45 18.87 -15.27
CA LYS A 186 11.37 19.98 -15.00
C LYS A 186 11.63 20.19 -13.51
N TYR A 187 10.61 19.99 -12.67
CA TYR A 187 10.76 20.02 -11.22
C TYR A 187 11.66 18.90 -10.72
N LEU A 188 11.47 17.66 -11.22
CA LEU A 188 12.27 16.49 -10.84
C LEU A 188 13.72 16.58 -11.32
N ASP A 189 13.93 17.07 -12.55
CA ASP A 189 15.28 17.22 -13.14
C ASP A 189 16.08 18.39 -12.52
N ASN A 190 15.46 19.25 -11.71
CA ASN A 190 16.15 20.29 -10.98
C ASN A 190 16.93 19.67 -9.79
N PRO A 191 18.27 19.75 -9.76
CA PRO A 191 19.08 19.15 -8.70
C PRO A 191 18.82 19.74 -7.31
N ASP A 192 18.29 20.97 -7.24
CA ASP A 192 17.97 21.65 -5.99
C ASP A 192 16.57 21.29 -5.45
N SER A 193 15.82 20.46 -6.15
CA SER A 193 14.50 20.02 -5.73
C SER A 193 14.60 19.08 -4.53
N GLU A 194 13.80 19.36 -3.48
CA GLU A 194 13.83 18.60 -2.23
C GLU A 194 13.52 17.11 -2.43
N ILE A 195 12.63 16.79 -3.35
CA ILE A 195 12.20 15.42 -3.66
C ILE A 195 13.39 14.49 -3.99
N ASN A 196 14.45 15.03 -4.60
CA ASN A 196 15.65 14.27 -4.99
C ASN A 196 16.43 13.67 -3.80
N GLN A 197 16.22 14.19 -2.59
CA GLN A 197 16.85 13.67 -1.38
C GLN A 197 16.23 12.33 -0.92
N TYR A 198 14.99 12.05 -1.33
CA TYR A 198 14.21 10.88 -0.92
C TYR A 198 14.15 9.79 -2.00
N VAL A 199 14.68 10.09 -3.20
CA VAL A 199 14.75 9.13 -4.31
C VAL A 199 15.74 8.02 -3.97
N GLY A 200 15.28 6.79 -4.14
CA GLY A 200 16.04 5.59 -3.82
C GLY A 200 17.08 5.21 -4.88
N GLU A 201 17.69 4.06 -4.66
CA GLU A 201 18.76 3.57 -5.53
C GLU A 201 18.36 3.39 -6.99
N ASN A 202 17.12 3.02 -7.29
CA ASN A 202 16.63 2.84 -8.66
C ASN A 202 16.27 4.15 -9.37
N GLY A 203 16.33 5.29 -8.66
CA GLY A 203 16.17 6.61 -9.26
C GLY A 203 14.76 6.94 -9.70
N ILE A 204 14.68 7.89 -10.66
CA ILE A 204 13.45 8.30 -11.33
C ILE A 204 13.51 7.76 -12.76
N ILE A 205 12.43 7.10 -13.19
CA ILE A 205 12.33 6.54 -14.53
C ILE A 205 11.22 7.22 -15.28
N TYR A 206 11.57 7.73 -16.44
CA TYR A 206 10.64 8.31 -17.41
C TYR A 206 10.30 7.27 -18.45
N SER A 207 9.04 6.89 -18.56
CA SER A 207 8.56 5.99 -19.60
C SER A 207 7.90 6.79 -20.74
N TYR A 208 8.00 6.27 -21.94
CA TYR A 208 7.51 6.92 -23.13
C TYR A 208 6.63 5.94 -23.93
N ASP A 209 5.51 6.43 -24.46
CA ASP A 209 4.57 5.62 -25.26
C ASP A 209 5.10 5.47 -26.69
N THR A 210 6.18 4.68 -26.84
CA THR A 210 6.71 4.36 -28.17
C THR A 210 5.78 3.41 -28.91
N LYS A 211 5.43 3.74 -30.15
CA LYS A 211 4.50 2.96 -30.96
C LYS A 211 5.24 2.07 -31.95
N PHE A 212 5.07 0.77 -31.76
CA PHE A 212 5.63 -0.26 -32.65
C PHE A 212 4.79 -1.53 -32.59
N GLY A 213 4.71 -2.25 -33.71
CA GLY A 213 4.16 -3.58 -33.77
C GLY A 213 5.25 -4.64 -33.73
N VAL A 214 5.01 -5.76 -33.05
CA VAL A 214 5.92 -6.91 -33.07
C VAL A 214 5.20 -8.10 -33.67
N TYR A 215 5.82 -8.70 -34.66
CA TYR A 215 5.31 -9.85 -35.38
C TYR A 215 6.29 -11.01 -35.27
N THR A 216 5.78 -12.21 -35.46
CA THR A 216 6.60 -13.42 -35.50
C THR A 216 6.02 -14.39 -36.53
N LYS A 217 6.79 -15.39 -36.96
CA LYS A 217 6.28 -16.50 -37.76
C LYS A 217 5.93 -17.66 -36.83
N ASP A 218 4.70 -18.14 -36.93
CA ASP A 218 4.32 -19.34 -36.21
C ASP A 218 4.97 -20.61 -36.80
N SER A 219 4.75 -21.75 -36.17
CA SER A 219 5.34 -23.02 -36.57
C SER A 219 4.89 -23.49 -37.97
N GLU A 220 3.85 -22.88 -38.57
CA GLU A 220 3.38 -23.11 -39.93
C GLU A 220 3.84 -22.02 -40.92
N GLY A 221 4.57 -21.02 -40.43
CA GLY A 221 5.12 -19.92 -41.23
C GLY A 221 4.18 -18.75 -41.44
N THR A 222 3.05 -18.70 -40.75
CA THR A 222 2.10 -17.59 -40.79
C THR A 222 2.62 -16.44 -39.93
N PHE A 223 2.57 -15.21 -40.41
CA PHE A 223 2.86 -14.04 -39.60
C PHE A 223 1.74 -13.77 -38.60
N VAL A 224 2.11 -13.73 -37.34
CA VAL A 224 1.25 -13.43 -36.19
C VAL A 224 1.76 -12.17 -35.52
N ASN A 225 0.87 -11.25 -35.22
CA ASN A 225 1.16 -10.14 -34.32
C ASN A 225 1.18 -10.69 -32.88
N THR A 226 2.07 -10.20 -32.02
CA THR A 226 2.16 -10.62 -30.62
C THR A 226 0.95 -10.21 -29.76
N ASP A 227 -0.04 -9.55 -30.33
CA ASP A 227 -1.40 -9.37 -29.77
C ASP A 227 -2.32 -10.57 -30.06
N GLY A 228 -1.90 -11.52 -30.91
CA GLY A 228 -2.65 -12.71 -31.33
C GLY A 228 -3.40 -12.56 -32.66
N SER A 229 -3.41 -11.38 -33.26
CA SER A 229 -4.00 -11.17 -34.59
C SER A 229 -3.06 -11.65 -35.69
N THR A 230 -3.64 -11.96 -36.89
CA THR A 230 -2.85 -12.26 -38.08
C THR A 230 -3.06 -11.18 -39.14
N LEU A 231 -2.13 -11.04 -40.07
CA LEU A 231 -2.24 -10.05 -41.16
C LEU A 231 -3.50 -10.21 -42.03
N THR A 232 -4.11 -11.39 -42.01
CA THR A 232 -5.32 -11.70 -42.78
C THR A 232 -6.61 -11.46 -42.02
N ASP A 233 -6.56 -11.17 -40.72
CA ASP A 233 -7.74 -10.87 -39.93
C ASP A 233 -8.24 -9.46 -40.28
N LYS A 234 -9.11 -9.38 -41.28
CA LYS A 234 -9.78 -8.12 -41.65
C LYS A 234 -10.57 -7.63 -40.42
N ASN A 235 -10.20 -6.46 -39.93
CA ASN A 235 -11.02 -5.59 -39.09
C ASN A 235 -12.18 -6.25 -38.29
N SER A 236 -11.97 -7.27 -37.54
CA SER A 236 -12.72 -7.45 -36.33
C SER A 236 -12.13 -6.47 -35.34
N SER A 237 -12.72 -5.29 -35.27
CA SER A 237 -12.58 -4.41 -34.11
C SER A 237 -12.50 -5.33 -32.91
N SER A 238 -11.36 -5.32 -32.24
CA SER A 238 -10.94 -6.18 -31.15
C SER A 238 -12.12 -6.71 -30.33
N THR A 239 -12.66 -7.87 -30.73
CA THR A 239 -13.48 -8.67 -29.83
C THR A 239 -12.51 -9.37 -28.93
N THR A 240 -11.87 -8.58 -28.07
CA THR A 240 -11.06 -9.06 -26.99
C THR A 240 -11.96 -9.93 -26.13
N MET A 241 -11.60 -11.19 -26.04
CA MET A 241 -12.21 -12.18 -25.18
C MET A 241 -12.19 -11.72 -23.73
N THR A 242 -13.17 -10.97 -23.35
CA THR A 242 -13.54 -10.82 -21.94
C THR A 242 -15.04 -10.93 -21.87
N GLY A 243 -15.54 -11.88 -21.08
CA GLY A 243 -16.95 -12.02 -20.74
C GLY A 243 -17.55 -10.80 -20.01
N ILE A 244 -17.14 -9.61 -20.40
CA ILE A 244 -17.56 -8.30 -19.91
C ILE A 244 -18.08 -7.45 -21.08
N SER A 245 -18.69 -8.11 -22.09
CA SER A 245 -19.30 -7.41 -23.22
C SER A 245 -20.49 -6.49 -22.84
N ALA A 246 -20.92 -6.49 -21.58
CA ALA A 246 -21.95 -5.59 -21.09
C ALA A 246 -21.41 -4.24 -20.58
N MET A 247 -20.10 -4.07 -20.46
CA MET A 247 -19.46 -2.80 -20.06
C MET A 247 -18.81 -2.04 -21.23
N SER A 248 -18.86 -2.56 -22.45
CA SER A 248 -18.23 -1.96 -23.63
C SER A 248 -18.96 -0.75 -24.22
N SER A 249 -20.07 -0.33 -23.62
CA SER A 249 -20.75 0.93 -24.00
C SER A 249 -20.29 2.15 -23.17
N MET A 250 -19.35 1.97 -22.24
CA MET A 250 -18.71 3.09 -21.52
C MET A 250 -17.37 3.44 -22.18
N PRO A 251 -16.89 4.67 -22.11
CA PRO A 251 -15.59 5.09 -22.64
C PRO A 251 -14.43 4.57 -21.77
N ILE A 252 -14.47 3.27 -21.39
CA ILE A 252 -13.47 2.56 -20.60
C ILE A 252 -12.21 2.26 -21.44
N SER A 253 -12.25 2.47 -22.75
CA SER A 253 -11.09 2.33 -23.64
C SER A 253 -9.97 3.33 -23.35
N LYS A 254 -10.21 4.33 -22.50
CA LYS A 254 -9.19 5.29 -22.04
C LYS A 254 -8.59 4.98 -20.66
N ILE A 255 -9.02 3.91 -20.01
CA ILE A 255 -8.39 3.46 -18.76
C ILE A 255 -7.15 2.64 -19.12
N SER A 256 -6.02 3.30 -19.32
CA SER A 256 -4.74 2.66 -19.65
C SER A 256 -4.22 1.66 -18.60
N GLY A 257 -4.83 1.59 -17.41
CA GLY A 257 -4.55 0.56 -16.40
C GLY A 257 -5.42 -0.71 -16.51
N PHE A 258 -6.50 -0.71 -17.34
CA PHE A 258 -7.41 -1.85 -17.52
C PHE A 258 -7.58 -2.27 -18.97
N SER A 259 -7.07 -1.51 -19.95
CA SER A 259 -6.90 -2.06 -21.27
C SER A 259 -5.74 -3.02 -21.21
N SER A 260 -6.02 -4.29 -21.08
CA SER A 260 -5.11 -5.33 -21.51
C SER A 260 -4.94 -5.21 -23.04
N SER A 261 -4.22 -4.18 -23.52
CA SER A 261 -3.42 -4.37 -24.69
C SER A 261 -2.45 -5.46 -24.29
N SER A 262 -2.67 -6.66 -24.78
CA SER A 262 -1.82 -7.83 -24.54
C SER A 262 -0.49 -7.64 -25.28
N ASN A 263 0.21 -6.57 -24.95
CA ASN A 263 1.56 -6.39 -25.43
C ASN A 263 2.44 -7.28 -24.58
N ASN A 264 2.83 -8.43 -25.14
CA ASN A 264 3.75 -9.36 -24.50
C ASN A 264 5.15 -8.78 -24.28
N PHE A 265 5.40 -7.55 -24.74
CA PHE A 265 6.68 -6.84 -24.65
C PHE A 265 6.58 -5.70 -23.65
N LYS A 266 7.51 -5.64 -22.69
CA LYS A 266 7.60 -4.55 -21.72
C LYS A 266 9.04 -4.14 -21.50
N GLU A 267 9.27 -2.85 -21.30
CA GLU A 267 10.59 -2.32 -20.94
C GLU A 267 10.98 -2.81 -19.53
N LEU A 268 12.20 -3.33 -19.44
CA LEU A 268 12.82 -3.71 -18.18
C LEU A 268 13.32 -2.47 -17.46
N LEU A 269 13.27 -2.51 -16.13
CA LEU A 269 13.83 -1.47 -15.31
C LEU A 269 15.33 -1.31 -15.61
N PRO A 270 15.80 -0.14 -16.09
CA PRO A 270 17.22 0.10 -16.34
C PRO A 270 18.00 0.15 -15.02
N GLY A 271 19.27 -0.22 -15.08
CA GLY A 271 20.17 -0.12 -13.95
C GLY A 271 20.83 1.26 -13.81
N LYS A 272 21.55 1.45 -12.70
CA LYS A 272 22.38 2.64 -12.47
C LYS A 272 23.48 2.77 -13.52
N ASP A 273 23.94 3.99 -13.73
CA ASP A 273 25.09 4.32 -14.57
C ASP A 273 24.99 3.78 -16.02
N GLY A 274 23.76 3.63 -16.53
CA GLY A 274 23.52 3.16 -17.90
C GLY A 274 23.53 1.64 -18.07
N ALA A 275 23.47 0.88 -16.97
CA ALA A 275 23.30 -0.57 -17.06
C ALA A 275 21.92 -0.93 -17.68
N SER A 276 21.91 -1.88 -18.62
CA SER A 276 20.72 -2.25 -19.39
C SER A 276 19.57 -2.78 -18.54
N VAL A 277 19.86 -3.45 -17.42
CA VAL A 277 18.89 -4.05 -16.50
C VAL A 277 19.32 -3.78 -15.07
N SER A 278 18.39 -3.39 -14.20
CA SER A 278 18.68 -3.09 -12.80
C SER A 278 19.13 -4.33 -12.03
N ASP A 279 19.97 -4.12 -11.03
CA ASP A 279 20.41 -5.20 -10.14
C ASP A 279 19.24 -5.75 -9.33
N ALA A 280 18.25 -4.94 -9.00
CA ALA A 280 17.04 -5.40 -8.31
C ALA A 280 16.26 -6.47 -9.11
N ILE A 281 16.18 -6.30 -10.44
CA ILE A 281 15.62 -7.34 -11.32
C ILE A 281 16.52 -8.58 -11.32
N LYS A 282 17.83 -8.42 -11.54
CA LYS A 282 18.75 -9.57 -11.59
C LYS A 282 18.77 -10.35 -10.28
N ASP A 283 18.63 -9.66 -9.14
CA ASP A 283 18.58 -10.30 -7.83
C ASP A 283 17.29 -11.05 -7.57
N SER A 284 16.20 -10.67 -8.23
CA SER A 284 14.88 -11.30 -8.07
C SER A 284 14.63 -12.49 -9.01
N TYR A 285 15.49 -12.71 -10.00
CA TYR A 285 15.32 -13.74 -11.02
C TYR A 285 16.52 -14.67 -11.12
N ASP A 286 16.25 -15.94 -11.44
CA ASP A 286 17.25 -16.90 -11.87
C ASP A 286 17.39 -16.85 -13.39
N LEU A 287 18.60 -16.65 -13.89
CA LEU A 287 18.92 -16.78 -15.31
C LEU A 287 19.10 -18.28 -15.62
N LEU A 288 18.12 -18.86 -16.32
CA LEU A 288 18.08 -20.29 -16.62
C LEU A 288 18.88 -20.65 -17.87
N TYR A 289 18.94 -19.73 -18.84
CA TYR A 289 19.62 -19.93 -20.11
C TYR A 289 20.08 -18.59 -20.69
N GLY A 290 21.22 -18.56 -21.39
CA GLY A 290 21.75 -17.41 -22.10
C GLY A 290 22.22 -16.28 -21.21
N ASP A 291 22.04 -15.03 -21.67
CA ASP A 291 22.51 -13.80 -21.02
C ASP A 291 21.39 -12.76 -20.93
N TRP A 292 21.55 -11.79 -20.03
CA TRP A 292 20.69 -10.62 -19.95
C TRP A 292 20.84 -9.73 -21.20
N PRO A 293 19.75 -9.12 -21.71
CA PRO A 293 19.82 -8.26 -22.90
C PRO A 293 20.62 -6.99 -22.63
N THR A 294 21.45 -6.61 -23.59
CA THR A 294 22.33 -5.43 -23.52
C THR A 294 22.15 -4.49 -24.71
N ALA A 295 21.73 -5.01 -25.86
CA ALA A 295 21.54 -4.23 -27.08
C ALA A 295 20.04 -3.99 -27.37
N TYR A 296 19.77 -3.06 -28.30
CA TYR A 296 18.40 -2.69 -28.68
C TYR A 296 17.62 -3.83 -29.34
N ASP A 297 18.32 -4.77 -29.99
CA ASP A 297 17.74 -5.92 -30.69
C ASP A 297 17.67 -7.20 -29.82
N GLU A 298 18.01 -7.08 -28.55
CA GLU A 298 18.03 -8.19 -27.60
C GLU A 298 16.86 -8.11 -26.62
N VAL A 299 16.21 -9.26 -26.40
CA VAL A 299 15.08 -9.40 -25.47
C VAL A 299 15.24 -10.63 -24.59
N ILE A 300 14.54 -10.68 -23.46
CA ILE A 300 14.58 -11.79 -22.52
C ILE A 300 13.19 -12.40 -22.35
N LEU A 301 13.14 -13.72 -22.26
CA LEU A 301 11.91 -14.47 -22.01
C LEU A 301 11.73 -14.68 -20.50
N THR A 302 10.55 -14.38 -19.98
CA THR A 302 10.20 -14.56 -18.58
C THR A 302 9.22 -15.70 -18.42
N LEU A 303 9.55 -16.65 -17.55
CA LEU A 303 8.70 -17.75 -17.13
C LEU A 303 8.05 -17.46 -15.80
N ASP A 304 7.02 -18.23 -15.42
CA ASP A 304 6.54 -18.25 -14.05
C ASP A 304 7.46 -19.08 -13.13
N GLN A 305 7.11 -19.17 -11.83
CA GLN A 305 7.91 -19.94 -10.85
C GLN A 305 7.97 -21.45 -11.15
N ASN A 306 7.02 -21.99 -11.93
CA ASN A 306 6.95 -23.39 -12.32
C ASN A 306 7.63 -23.69 -13.66
N ASN A 307 8.32 -22.72 -14.26
CA ASN A 307 8.84 -22.75 -15.63
C ASN A 307 7.74 -22.88 -16.69
N GLU A 308 6.59 -22.25 -16.48
CA GLU A 308 5.45 -22.29 -17.38
C GLU A 308 5.24 -20.92 -18.06
N ILE A 309 4.65 -20.97 -19.25
CA ILE A 309 4.11 -19.83 -19.98
C ILE A 309 2.68 -20.17 -20.36
N SER A 310 1.76 -19.20 -20.30
CA SER A 310 0.37 -19.45 -20.68
C SER A 310 0.25 -19.93 -22.13
N ALA A 311 -0.66 -20.86 -22.40
CA ALA A 311 -0.89 -21.33 -23.77
C ALA A 311 -1.25 -20.20 -24.70
N THR A 312 -2.05 -19.21 -24.26
CA THR A 312 -2.40 -18.01 -25.02
C THR A 312 -1.14 -17.25 -25.44
N THR A 313 -0.22 -17.02 -24.53
CA THR A 313 1.06 -16.37 -24.81
C THR A 313 1.90 -17.16 -25.81
N LEU A 314 1.92 -18.50 -25.71
CA LEU A 314 2.66 -19.36 -26.67
C LEU A 314 2.09 -19.24 -28.12
N TYR A 315 0.77 -19.09 -28.27
CA TYR A 315 0.17 -18.78 -29.58
C TYR A 315 0.53 -17.39 -30.08
N GLN A 316 0.50 -16.38 -29.19
CA GLN A 316 0.83 -15.01 -29.51
C GLN A 316 2.31 -14.82 -29.87
N LEU A 317 3.20 -15.57 -29.23
CA LEU A 317 4.63 -15.60 -29.56
C LEU A 317 4.98 -16.53 -30.74
N GLY A 318 4.00 -17.10 -31.42
CA GLY A 318 4.19 -17.95 -32.61
C GLY A 318 4.83 -19.31 -32.33
N ILE A 319 4.96 -19.72 -31.08
CA ILE A 319 5.51 -21.04 -30.72
C ILE A 319 4.51 -22.15 -31.05
N LEU A 320 3.22 -21.82 -30.96
CA LEU A 320 2.11 -22.66 -31.38
C LEU A 320 1.41 -22.07 -32.62
N PRO A 321 0.77 -22.90 -33.48
CA PRO A 321 0.16 -22.43 -34.73
C PRO A 321 -1.05 -21.54 -34.46
N SER A 322 -1.14 -20.40 -35.14
CA SER A 322 -2.27 -19.47 -35.05
C SER A 322 -3.61 -20.10 -35.50
N ALA A 323 -3.57 -21.03 -36.44
CA ALA A 323 -4.74 -21.78 -36.89
C ALA A 323 -5.36 -22.62 -35.75
N GLU A 324 -4.54 -23.28 -34.92
CA GLU A 324 -5.00 -24.05 -33.74
C GLU A 324 -5.69 -23.11 -32.73
N TYR A 325 -5.15 -21.91 -32.51
CA TYR A 325 -5.75 -20.91 -31.62
C TYR A 325 -7.15 -20.49 -32.09
N LYS A 326 -7.32 -20.19 -33.39
CA LYS A 326 -8.62 -19.82 -33.96
C LYS A 326 -9.65 -20.94 -33.84
N GLU A 327 -9.23 -22.21 -34.03
CA GLU A 327 -10.12 -23.37 -33.86
C GLU A 327 -10.55 -23.50 -32.37
N LEU A 328 -9.62 -23.31 -31.42
CA LEU A 328 -9.93 -23.33 -29.98
C LEU A 328 -10.90 -22.21 -29.59
N MET A 329 -10.71 -21.00 -30.10
CA MET A 329 -11.63 -19.88 -29.85
C MET A 329 -13.04 -20.20 -30.37
N THR A 330 -13.15 -20.74 -31.57
CA THR A 330 -14.44 -21.15 -32.14
C THR A 330 -15.14 -22.23 -31.30
N LYS A 331 -14.40 -23.18 -30.75
CA LYS A 331 -14.95 -24.21 -29.82
C LYS A 331 -15.44 -23.60 -28.51
N ILE A 332 -14.69 -22.62 -27.95
CA ILE A 332 -15.10 -21.87 -26.75
C ILE A 332 -16.40 -21.09 -27.00
N GLU A 333 -16.49 -20.39 -28.13
CA GLU A 333 -17.71 -19.67 -28.52
C GLU A 333 -18.92 -20.58 -28.67
N ASN A 334 -18.71 -21.83 -29.11
CA ASN A 334 -19.74 -22.86 -29.19
C ASN A 334 -20.07 -23.52 -27.83
N GLY A 335 -19.37 -23.15 -26.73
CA GLY A 335 -19.59 -23.69 -25.39
C GLY A 335 -18.99 -25.08 -25.18
N GLU A 336 -18.02 -25.51 -26.00
CA GLU A 336 -17.35 -26.79 -25.87
C GLU A 336 -16.30 -26.75 -24.73
N GLU A 337 -16.25 -27.81 -23.93
CA GLU A 337 -15.22 -27.97 -22.91
C GLU A 337 -13.88 -28.36 -23.55
N ILE A 338 -12.84 -27.54 -23.31
CA ILE A 338 -11.50 -27.77 -23.88
C ILE A 338 -10.56 -28.25 -22.78
N LYS A 339 -9.78 -29.28 -23.11
CA LYS A 339 -8.62 -29.72 -22.32
C LYS A 339 -7.39 -29.68 -23.20
N LEU A 340 -6.42 -28.85 -22.82
CA LEU A 340 -5.13 -28.76 -23.48
C LEU A 340 -4.15 -29.74 -22.80
N GLU A 341 -3.40 -30.45 -23.62
CA GLU A 341 -2.26 -31.23 -23.12
C GLU A 341 -1.05 -30.30 -22.95
N SER A 342 -0.32 -30.45 -21.85
CA SER A 342 0.91 -29.71 -21.61
C SER A 342 1.98 -30.15 -22.59
N LYS A 343 2.55 -29.19 -23.32
CA LYS A 343 3.67 -29.36 -24.27
C LYS A 343 4.94 -28.80 -23.59
N SER A 344 6.11 -29.26 -23.99
CA SER A 344 7.39 -28.79 -23.48
C SER A 344 8.38 -28.53 -24.59
N TRP A 345 9.22 -27.53 -24.40
CA TRP A 345 10.29 -27.12 -25.32
C TRP A 345 11.59 -26.98 -24.57
N LYS A 346 12.72 -27.13 -25.27
CA LYS A 346 14.02 -26.77 -24.74
C LYS A 346 14.18 -25.25 -24.81
N TYR A 347 14.94 -24.69 -23.90
CA TYR A 347 15.24 -23.23 -23.91
C TYR A 347 15.84 -22.78 -25.25
N GLU A 348 16.78 -23.58 -25.80
CA GLU A 348 17.42 -23.30 -27.09
C GLU A 348 16.41 -23.21 -28.24
N ASP A 349 15.39 -24.09 -28.28
CA ASP A 349 14.39 -24.11 -29.33
C ASP A 349 13.54 -22.86 -29.30
N ILE A 350 13.19 -22.36 -28.11
CA ILE A 350 12.39 -21.13 -27.92
C ILE A 350 13.24 -19.89 -28.21
N CYS A 351 14.52 -19.87 -27.79
CA CYS A 351 15.40 -18.73 -28.06
C CYS A 351 15.72 -18.56 -29.57
N ASN A 352 15.46 -19.56 -30.38
CA ASN A 352 15.59 -19.46 -31.86
C ASN A 352 14.37 -18.76 -32.51
N GLN A 353 13.31 -18.41 -31.76
CA GLN A 353 12.19 -17.67 -32.29
C GLN A 353 12.62 -16.24 -32.64
N GLU A 354 12.39 -15.82 -33.90
CA GLU A 354 12.66 -14.48 -34.35
C GLU A 354 11.40 -13.60 -34.22
N PHE A 355 11.58 -12.39 -33.72
CA PHE A 355 10.55 -11.36 -33.74
C PHE A 355 10.91 -10.26 -34.72
N TYR A 356 9.91 -9.74 -35.41
CA TYR A 356 10.00 -8.71 -36.44
C TYR A 356 9.32 -7.45 -35.90
N MET A 357 10.10 -6.46 -35.48
CA MET A 357 9.60 -5.21 -34.95
C MET A 357 9.50 -4.18 -36.07
N ILE A 358 8.33 -3.53 -36.13
CA ILE A 358 8.01 -2.46 -37.09
C ILE A 358 7.59 -1.23 -36.30
N PRO A 359 8.36 -0.13 -36.32
CA PRO A 359 7.90 1.16 -35.84
C PRO A 359 6.67 1.64 -36.63
N ASP A 360 5.74 2.31 -35.95
CA ASP A 360 4.51 2.76 -36.59
C ASP A 360 4.73 3.68 -37.80
N CYS A 361 5.80 4.50 -37.77
CA CYS A 361 6.19 5.36 -38.89
C CYS A 361 6.45 4.60 -40.19
N ASP A 362 6.96 3.35 -40.12
CA ASP A 362 7.25 2.53 -41.31
C ASP A 362 6.01 1.98 -41.99
N THR A 363 4.87 2.04 -41.32
CA THR A 363 3.57 1.64 -41.90
C THR A 363 3.00 2.70 -42.84
N TYR A 364 3.72 3.81 -43.09
CA TYR A 364 3.33 4.88 -43.98
C TYR A 364 4.30 4.95 -45.18
N ILE A 365 3.79 4.74 -46.39
CA ILE A 365 4.59 4.80 -47.62
C ILE A 365 4.30 6.08 -48.39
N SER A 366 5.34 6.66 -49.00
CA SER A 366 5.24 7.87 -49.77
C SER A 366 4.52 7.62 -51.11
N ASN A 367 3.56 8.47 -51.45
CA ASN A 367 2.86 8.46 -52.74
C ASN A 367 3.63 9.20 -53.84
N GLY A 368 4.81 9.80 -53.53
CA GLY A 368 5.64 10.55 -54.47
C GLY A 368 5.13 11.97 -54.77
N ASN A 369 4.01 12.40 -54.24
CA ASN A 369 3.41 13.74 -54.35
C ASN A 369 3.47 14.57 -53.07
N GLY A 370 4.25 14.13 -52.07
CA GLY A 370 4.33 14.75 -50.76
C GLY A 370 3.32 14.24 -49.73
N THR A 371 2.47 13.28 -50.14
CA THR A 371 1.56 12.61 -49.22
C THR A 371 1.99 11.18 -48.94
N PHE A 372 1.45 10.61 -47.83
CA PHE A 372 1.74 9.26 -47.37
C PHE A 372 0.44 8.48 -47.16
N THR A 373 0.49 7.17 -47.41
CA THR A 373 -0.66 6.28 -47.19
C THR A 373 -0.27 5.17 -46.20
N SER A 374 -1.17 4.88 -45.26
CA SER A 374 -1.01 3.76 -44.37
C SER A 374 -1.17 2.42 -45.10
N ILE A 375 -0.25 1.48 -44.83
CA ILE A 375 -0.30 0.13 -45.40
C ILE A 375 -0.74 -0.93 -44.38
N LYS A 376 -1.16 -0.53 -43.18
CA LYS A 376 -1.55 -1.47 -42.10
C LYS A 376 -2.61 -2.48 -42.54
N ASP A 377 -3.53 -2.07 -43.44
CA ASP A 377 -4.60 -2.92 -43.94
C ASP A 377 -4.22 -3.66 -45.24
N ASN A 378 -3.02 -3.45 -45.77
CA ASN A 378 -2.55 -4.08 -47.01
C ASN A 378 -1.58 -5.23 -46.70
N VAL A 379 -2.09 -6.46 -46.65
CA VAL A 379 -1.33 -7.69 -46.32
C VAL A 379 -0.04 -7.81 -47.14
N ASN A 380 -0.09 -7.59 -48.45
CA ASN A 380 1.06 -7.77 -49.33
C ASN A 380 2.17 -6.74 -49.06
N GLU A 381 1.83 -5.50 -48.72
CA GLU A 381 2.80 -4.46 -48.41
C GLU A 381 3.35 -4.68 -46.99
N MET A 382 2.51 -5.11 -46.04
CA MET A 382 2.96 -5.48 -44.71
C MET A 382 3.91 -6.68 -44.73
N GLU A 383 3.67 -7.71 -45.54
CA GLU A 383 4.62 -8.83 -45.69
C GLU A 383 5.98 -8.37 -46.24
N LYS A 384 6.01 -7.47 -47.22
CA LYS A 384 7.26 -6.90 -47.72
C LYS A 384 7.98 -6.08 -46.69
N LEU A 385 7.25 -5.33 -45.86
CA LEU A 385 7.79 -4.55 -44.77
C LEU A 385 8.42 -5.47 -43.70
N LEU A 386 7.73 -6.58 -43.37
CA LEU A 386 8.23 -7.58 -42.40
C LEU A 386 9.50 -8.27 -42.87
N ASP A 387 9.71 -8.47 -44.18
CA ASP A 387 10.98 -9.03 -44.70
C ASP A 387 12.20 -8.14 -44.41
N ASN A 388 11.98 -6.83 -44.22
CA ASN A 388 13.00 -5.83 -43.92
C ASN A 388 12.94 -5.32 -42.46
N ALA A 389 12.06 -5.85 -41.64
CA ALA A 389 11.84 -5.40 -40.27
C ALA A 389 13.05 -5.61 -39.36
N ILE A 390 13.08 -4.86 -38.29
CA ILE A 390 14.09 -4.99 -37.25
C ILE A 390 13.88 -6.32 -36.52
N LYS A 391 14.91 -7.17 -36.52
CA LYS A 391 14.82 -8.48 -35.87
C LYS A 391 15.21 -8.38 -34.40
N LEU A 392 14.30 -8.78 -33.53
CA LEU A 392 14.58 -8.96 -32.11
C LEU A 392 14.83 -10.44 -31.83
N LYS A 393 15.82 -10.75 -30.99
CA LYS A 393 16.22 -12.11 -30.63
C LYS A 393 16.18 -12.32 -29.12
N ILE A 394 15.69 -13.46 -28.68
CA ILE A 394 15.72 -13.85 -27.29
C ILE A 394 17.15 -14.26 -26.92
N THR A 395 17.79 -13.49 -26.04
CA THR A 395 19.16 -13.77 -25.57
C THR A 395 19.22 -14.58 -24.29
N GLY A 396 18.15 -14.59 -23.52
CA GLY A 396 18.09 -15.35 -22.27
C GLY A 396 16.69 -15.70 -21.84
N VAL A 397 16.62 -16.62 -20.89
CA VAL A 397 15.38 -17.08 -20.24
C VAL A 397 15.54 -16.94 -18.74
N VAL A 398 14.57 -16.26 -18.09
CA VAL A 398 14.59 -16.02 -16.65
C VAL A 398 13.33 -16.56 -15.97
N ARG A 399 13.48 -16.86 -14.69
CA ARG A 399 12.40 -17.28 -13.80
C ARG A 399 12.50 -16.53 -12.48
N PRO A 400 11.37 -16.10 -11.86
CA PRO A 400 11.40 -15.55 -10.51
C PRO A 400 12.00 -16.53 -9.52
N LYS A 401 12.89 -16.10 -8.64
CA LYS A 401 13.41 -16.92 -7.55
C LYS A 401 12.28 -17.37 -6.61
N GLU A 402 12.46 -18.51 -5.93
CA GLU A 402 11.44 -19.08 -5.03
C GLU A 402 11.10 -18.13 -3.86
N ASP A 403 12.07 -17.34 -3.41
CA ASP A 403 11.95 -16.34 -2.36
C ASP A 403 11.57 -14.94 -2.87
N ALA A 404 11.52 -14.73 -4.18
CA ALA A 404 11.05 -13.48 -4.76
C ALA A 404 9.55 -13.33 -4.56
N LYS A 405 9.15 -12.45 -3.64
CA LYS A 405 7.74 -12.25 -3.29
C LYS A 405 6.93 -11.54 -4.38
N ASN A 406 7.60 -10.76 -5.23
CA ASN A 406 6.97 -10.00 -6.31
C ASN A 406 7.83 -10.08 -7.58
N ALA A 407 7.26 -10.69 -8.60
CA ALA A 407 7.86 -10.69 -9.94
C ALA A 407 7.65 -9.30 -10.56
N SER A 408 8.72 -8.52 -10.71
CA SER A 408 8.68 -7.16 -11.28
C SER A 408 8.47 -7.15 -12.80
N ILE A 409 8.80 -8.25 -13.51
CA ILE A 409 8.55 -8.40 -14.93
C ILE A 409 7.15 -9.03 -15.11
N THR A 410 6.20 -8.24 -15.58
CA THR A 410 4.79 -8.64 -15.71
C THR A 410 4.41 -9.14 -17.11
N SER A 411 5.34 -9.07 -18.09
CA SER A 411 5.17 -9.50 -19.47
C SER A 411 6.04 -10.72 -19.79
N ALA A 412 5.67 -11.48 -20.83
CA ALA A 412 6.44 -12.64 -21.25
C ALA A 412 7.82 -12.26 -21.83
N ILE A 413 7.92 -11.11 -22.49
CA ILE A 413 9.15 -10.62 -23.12
C ILE A 413 9.55 -9.29 -22.49
N GLY A 414 10.78 -9.23 -21.97
CA GLY A 414 11.38 -8.00 -21.49
C GLY A 414 12.39 -7.45 -22.49
N TYR A 415 12.33 -6.13 -22.75
CA TYR A 415 13.33 -5.43 -23.58
C TYR A 415 13.99 -4.29 -22.79
N THR A 416 15.13 -3.81 -23.24
CA THR A 416 15.88 -2.76 -22.52
C THR A 416 15.52 -1.37 -23.02
N LYS A 417 15.80 -0.35 -22.21
CA LYS A 417 15.70 1.06 -22.61
C LYS A 417 16.40 1.38 -23.93
N ALA A 418 17.43 0.62 -24.30
CA ALA A 418 18.14 0.79 -25.57
C ALA A 418 17.22 0.60 -26.78
N LEU A 419 16.19 -0.27 -26.70
CA LEU A 419 15.18 -0.39 -27.76
C LEU A 419 14.27 0.84 -27.79
N THR A 420 13.80 1.33 -26.66
CA THR A 420 13.01 2.58 -26.58
C THR A 420 13.76 3.75 -27.20
N ASP A 421 15.02 3.96 -26.79
CA ASP A 421 15.86 5.05 -27.32
C ASP A 421 16.08 4.90 -28.83
N TYR A 422 16.31 3.67 -29.31
CA TYR A 422 16.45 3.37 -30.73
C TYR A 422 15.18 3.70 -31.52
N ILE A 423 14.00 3.29 -31.03
CA ILE A 423 12.72 3.56 -31.70
C ILE A 423 12.44 5.06 -31.78
N ILE A 424 12.72 5.81 -30.73
CA ILE A 424 12.55 7.27 -30.68
C ILE A 424 13.44 7.93 -31.75
N GLU A 425 14.72 7.60 -31.79
CA GLU A 425 15.66 8.15 -32.78
C GLU A 425 15.30 7.74 -34.21
N TYR A 426 14.90 6.48 -34.40
CA TYR A 426 14.50 5.95 -35.71
C TYR A 426 13.24 6.67 -36.23
N THR A 427 12.22 6.79 -35.40
CA THR A 427 10.95 7.44 -35.73
C THR A 427 11.16 8.90 -36.11
N ASP A 428 11.96 9.63 -35.34
CA ASP A 428 12.28 11.03 -35.62
C ASP A 428 13.00 11.24 -36.95
N ASN A 429 13.74 10.23 -37.40
CA ASN A 429 14.46 10.23 -38.67
C ASN A 429 13.68 9.65 -39.86
N SER A 430 12.48 9.14 -39.67
CA SER A 430 11.64 8.54 -40.70
C SER A 430 11.19 9.57 -41.74
N GLU A 431 10.85 9.09 -42.97
CA GLU A 431 10.45 9.96 -44.07
C GLU A 431 9.13 10.68 -43.79
N VAL A 432 8.15 9.99 -43.20
CA VAL A 432 6.82 10.56 -42.93
C VAL A 432 6.92 11.65 -41.87
N VAL A 433 7.71 11.42 -40.79
CA VAL A 433 7.91 12.40 -39.70
C VAL A 433 8.65 13.62 -40.22
N LYS A 434 9.70 13.45 -41.03
CA LYS A 434 10.43 14.57 -41.65
C LYS A 434 9.52 15.39 -42.56
N ALA A 435 8.71 14.73 -43.39
CA ALA A 435 7.75 15.40 -44.24
C ALA A 435 6.71 16.22 -43.47
N GLN A 436 6.21 15.66 -42.34
CA GLN A 436 5.26 16.37 -41.48
C GLN A 436 5.94 17.54 -40.76
N LYS A 437 7.19 17.38 -40.27
CA LYS A 437 7.96 18.48 -39.66
C LYS A 437 8.22 19.63 -40.65
N GLU A 438 8.47 19.31 -41.92
CA GLU A 438 8.63 20.31 -42.99
C GLU A 438 7.34 21.01 -43.37
N SER A 439 6.18 20.37 -43.12
CA SER A 439 4.85 20.85 -43.44
C SER A 439 3.99 20.94 -42.21
N SER A 440 4.28 21.85 -41.29
CA SER A 440 3.60 21.97 -40.01
C SER A 440 2.12 22.37 -40.06
N THR A 441 1.67 22.97 -41.18
CA THR A 441 0.29 23.40 -41.42
C THR A 441 -0.50 22.45 -42.32
N ILE A 442 0.18 21.53 -43.02
CA ILE A 442 -0.44 20.61 -44.00
C ILE A 442 -0.35 19.19 -43.47
N ASN A 443 -1.47 18.50 -43.45
CA ASN A 443 -1.53 17.08 -43.10
C ASN A 443 -0.95 16.24 -44.26
N VAL A 444 0.19 15.59 -44.02
CA VAL A 444 0.86 14.75 -45.04
C VAL A 444 0.08 13.47 -45.38
N LEU A 445 -0.97 13.11 -44.62
CA LEU A 445 -1.79 11.96 -44.94
C LEU A 445 -2.83 12.23 -46.02
N ASN A 446 -3.31 13.47 -46.15
CA ASN A 446 -4.33 13.87 -47.11
C ASN A 446 -3.96 15.08 -47.96
N GLY A 447 -2.86 15.78 -47.65
CA GLY A 447 -2.42 16.96 -48.40
C GLY A 447 -3.28 18.20 -48.17
N MET A 448 -4.03 18.28 -47.07
CA MET A 448 -4.93 19.38 -46.74
C MET A 448 -4.40 20.14 -45.52
N GLU A 449 -4.84 21.39 -45.32
CA GLU A 449 -4.48 22.17 -44.15
C GLU A 449 -5.18 21.64 -42.89
N PHE A 450 -4.47 21.61 -41.76
CA PHE A 450 -5.08 21.22 -40.49
C PHE A 450 -6.15 22.19 -39.99
N SER A 451 -6.01 23.46 -40.31
CA SER A 451 -6.93 24.51 -39.85
C SER A 451 -7.19 25.51 -40.98
N PRO A 452 -8.09 25.18 -41.95
CA PRO A 452 -8.50 26.12 -42.98
C PRO A 452 -9.10 27.37 -42.37
N SER A 453 -8.84 28.53 -42.97
CA SER A 453 -9.21 29.83 -42.43
C SER A 453 -10.67 30.22 -42.69
N SER A 454 -11.38 29.47 -43.55
CA SER A 454 -12.78 29.75 -43.94
C SER A 454 -13.58 28.49 -44.27
N ASP A 455 -14.90 28.59 -44.17
CA ASP A 455 -15.81 27.53 -44.60
C ASP A 455 -15.72 27.25 -46.11
N ASP A 456 -15.39 28.26 -46.94
CA ASP A 456 -15.17 28.07 -48.35
C ASP A 456 -13.95 27.16 -48.65
N GLU A 457 -12.88 27.28 -47.87
CA GLU A 457 -11.71 26.40 -47.92
C GLU A 457 -12.06 24.98 -47.50
N LYS A 458 -12.79 24.82 -46.38
CA LYS A 458 -13.28 23.51 -45.93
C LYS A 458 -14.14 22.82 -46.97
N ILE A 459 -15.03 23.55 -47.64
CA ILE A 459 -15.86 23.05 -48.74
C ILE A 459 -15.01 22.64 -49.95
N ALA A 460 -13.98 23.41 -50.29
CA ALA A 460 -13.06 23.08 -51.38
C ALA A 460 -12.27 21.80 -51.06
N ASP A 461 -11.78 21.65 -49.85
CA ASP A 461 -11.07 20.47 -49.36
C ASP A 461 -11.98 19.24 -49.32
N ALA A 462 -13.24 19.39 -48.88
CA ALA A 462 -14.22 18.30 -48.93
C ALA A 462 -14.48 17.81 -50.35
N LYS A 463 -14.61 18.71 -51.31
CA LYS A 463 -14.77 18.35 -52.73
C LYS A 463 -13.56 17.60 -53.27
N LYS A 464 -12.36 18.11 -53.00
CA LYS A 464 -11.11 17.49 -53.42
C LYS A 464 -10.95 16.07 -52.82
N TYR A 465 -11.20 15.93 -51.54
CA TYR A 465 -11.17 14.64 -50.84
C TYR A 465 -12.11 13.62 -51.51
N LEU A 466 -13.34 14.02 -51.77
CA LEU A 466 -14.36 13.16 -52.36
C LEU A 466 -14.05 12.76 -53.80
N GLU A 467 -13.38 13.63 -54.59
CA GLU A 467 -12.92 13.32 -55.92
C GLU A 467 -11.79 12.29 -55.95
N GLU A 468 -10.90 12.33 -54.98
CA GLU A 468 -9.72 11.46 -54.85
C GLU A 468 -10.03 10.08 -54.25
N LEU A 469 -11.20 9.89 -53.60
CA LEU A 469 -11.59 8.62 -52.98
C LEU A 469 -11.74 7.49 -54.03
N GLY A 470 -11.22 6.31 -53.68
CA GLY A 470 -11.42 5.06 -54.40
C GLY A 470 -12.85 4.53 -54.32
N VAL A 471 -13.23 3.60 -55.18
CA VAL A 471 -14.59 3.00 -55.24
C VAL A 471 -15.01 2.40 -53.91
N PHE A 472 -14.10 1.71 -53.24
CA PHE A 472 -14.35 1.09 -51.91
C PHE A 472 -14.62 2.16 -50.86
N ASP A 473 -13.80 3.19 -50.79
CA ASP A 473 -13.93 4.25 -49.79
C ASP A 473 -15.18 5.10 -50.04
N LYS A 474 -15.49 5.39 -51.26
CA LYS A 474 -16.76 6.03 -51.65
C LYS A 474 -17.97 5.22 -51.22
N ALA A 475 -17.94 3.89 -51.39
CA ALA A 475 -19.01 3.01 -50.97
C ALA A 475 -19.17 2.99 -49.43
N ASN A 476 -18.07 2.95 -48.70
CA ASN A 476 -18.08 2.98 -47.22
C ASN A 476 -18.57 4.32 -46.67
N LEU A 477 -18.08 5.43 -47.25
CA LEU A 477 -18.53 6.77 -46.87
C LEU A 477 -20.05 6.92 -47.10
N PHE A 478 -20.55 6.49 -48.23
CA PHE A 478 -21.97 6.55 -48.54
C PHE A 478 -22.81 5.70 -47.56
N LYS A 479 -22.36 4.49 -47.22
CA LYS A 479 -23.01 3.65 -46.21
C LYS A 479 -23.09 4.38 -44.86
N THR A 480 -21.98 4.94 -44.41
CA THR A 480 -21.91 5.63 -43.11
C THR A 480 -22.78 6.87 -43.07
N MET A 481 -22.80 7.66 -44.14
CA MET A 481 -23.70 8.81 -44.27
C MET A 481 -25.17 8.39 -44.21
N MET A 482 -25.55 7.31 -44.88
CA MET A 482 -26.92 6.81 -44.86
C MET A 482 -27.34 6.28 -43.50
N TYR A 483 -26.44 5.57 -42.77
CA TYR A 483 -26.70 5.12 -41.41
C TYR A 483 -26.81 6.29 -40.41
N SER A 484 -25.98 7.33 -40.53
CA SER A 484 -26.05 8.52 -39.67
C SER A 484 -27.34 9.32 -39.90
N MET A 485 -27.81 9.44 -41.17
CA MET A 485 -29.10 10.07 -41.49
C MET A 485 -30.29 9.27 -40.96
N GLN A 486 -30.18 7.93 -40.89
CA GLN A 486 -31.24 7.06 -40.40
C GLN A 486 -31.33 7.09 -38.85
N SER A 487 -30.21 7.27 -38.14
CA SER A 487 -30.20 7.39 -36.69
C SER A 487 -30.70 8.74 -36.16
N THR A 488 -30.55 9.82 -36.93
CA THR A 488 -31.06 11.15 -36.58
C THR A 488 -32.57 11.33 -36.84
N SER A 489 -33.20 10.45 -37.61
CA SER A 489 -34.64 10.52 -37.87
C SER A 489 -35.56 9.99 -36.75
N ASN A 490 -35.02 9.54 -35.64
CA ASN A 490 -35.77 9.08 -34.46
C ASN A 490 -35.94 10.13 -33.35
N VAL A 491 -35.53 11.38 -33.59
CA VAL A 491 -35.83 12.50 -32.65
C VAL A 491 -37.05 13.22 -33.25
N GLU A 492 -38.19 13.12 -32.57
CA GLU A 492 -39.42 13.87 -32.84
C GLU A 492 -39.15 15.37 -32.74
N ASP A 493 -38.89 16.05 -33.88
CA ASP A 493 -39.13 17.48 -33.99
C ASP A 493 -40.10 17.69 -35.15
N GLU A 494 -41.30 18.20 -34.81
CA GLU A 494 -42.39 18.47 -35.76
C GLU A 494 -41.96 19.58 -36.71
N GLY A 495 -41.57 19.24 -37.93
CA GLY A 495 -41.43 20.29 -38.92
C GLY A 495 -40.85 19.98 -40.28
N ILE A 496 -40.23 18.83 -40.53
CA ILE A 496 -39.77 18.49 -41.89
C ILE A 496 -40.24 17.08 -42.28
N SER A 497 -41.51 16.99 -42.57
CA SER A 497 -42.08 15.80 -43.23
C SER A 497 -42.06 15.99 -44.73
N THR A 498 -41.74 14.88 -45.41
CA THR A 498 -42.13 14.56 -46.76
C THR A 498 -41.23 15.01 -47.92
N SER A 499 -40.17 14.19 -48.17
CA SER A 499 -39.92 13.78 -49.54
C SER A 499 -39.05 12.52 -49.71
N MET A 500 -38.60 11.85 -48.63
CA MET A 500 -37.71 10.67 -48.77
C MET A 500 -38.29 9.34 -48.25
N GLN A 501 -39.60 9.20 -48.14
CA GLN A 501 -40.22 7.98 -47.61
C GLN A 501 -40.82 7.02 -48.66
N ALA A 502 -40.45 7.14 -49.93
CA ALA A 502 -40.86 6.18 -50.94
C ALA A 502 -39.70 5.82 -51.87
N GLY A 503 -38.90 4.81 -51.47
CA GLY A 503 -37.93 4.19 -52.36
C GLY A 503 -36.45 4.30 -52.00
N THR A 504 -36.08 4.35 -50.69
CA THR A 504 -34.68 4.13 -50.33
C THR A 504 -34.30 2.68 -50.65
N PRO A 505 -33.38 2.45 -51.60
CA PRO A 505 -32.90 1.10 -51.92
C PRO A 505 -32.30 0.48 -50.65
N ASP A 506 -32.47 -0.82 -50.46
CA ASP A 506 -31.79 -1.56 -49.40
C ASP A 506 -30.29 -1.57 -49.71
N ILE A 507 -29.57 -0.63 -49.05
CA ILE A 507 -28.12 -0.44 -49.23
C ILE A 507 -27.32 -1.67 -48.81
N SER A 508 -27.90 -2.58 -48.00
CA SER A 508 -27.22 -3.80 -47.58
C SER A 508 -27.03 -4.83 -48.69
N THR A 509 -27.78 -4.71 -49.78
CA THR A 509 -27.76 -5.62 -50.93
C THR A 509 -27.00 -5.07 -52.14
N MET A 510 -26.49 -3.83 -52.06
CA MET A 510 -25.85 -3.14 -53.22
C MET A 510 -24.34 -3.45 -53.26
N SER A 511 -23.80 -3.51 -54.49
CA SER A 511 -22.36 -3.64 -54.70
C SER A 511 -21.62 -2.33 -54.38
N GLU A 512 -20.31 -2.42 -54.11
CA GLU A 512 -19.46 -1.26 -53.84
C GLU A 512 -19.46 -0.25 -55.00
N GLU A 513 -19.45 -0.73 -56.22
CA GLU A 513 -19.54 0.14 -57.40
C GLU A 513 -20.89 0.88 -57.49
N GLN A 514 -21.98 0.23 -57.08
CA GLN A 514 -23.30 0.87 -57.06
C GLN A 514 -23.39 1.94 -56.00
N LEU A 515 -22.86 1.67 -54.82
CA LEU A 515 -22.83 2.64 -53.71
C LEU A 515 -21.90 3.82 -54.03
N ALA A 516 -20.73 3.57 -54.61
CA ALA A 516 -19.82 4.63 -55.06
C ALA A 516 -20.46 5.50 -56.12
N ALA A 517 -21.17 4.90 -57.11
CA ALA A 517 -21.89 5.64 -58.13
C ALA A 517 -23.05 6.49 -57.58
N MET A 518 -23.70 6.04 -56.50
CA MET A 518 -24.72 6.85 -55.83
C MET A 518 -24.09 8.03 -55.06
N LEU A 519 -22.91 7.87 -54.46
CA LEU A 519 -22.18 8.99 -53.89
C LEU A 519 -21.76 9.99 -54.98
N ASP A 520 -21.22 9.51 -56.13
CA ASP A 520 -20.83 10.37 -57.22
C ASP A 520 -22.04 11.13 -57.85
N GLU A 521 -23.21 10.53 -57.86
CA GLU A 521 -24.44 11.21 -58.30
C GLU A 521 -24.88 12.28 -57.30
N TYR A 522 -24.82 11.97 -56.00
CA TYR A 522 -25.09 12.94 -54.92
C TYR A 522 -24.12 14.13 -54.99
N LEU A 523 -22.86 13.87 -55.28
CA LEU A 523 -21.79 14.88 -55.35
C LEU A 523 -21.83 15.75 -56.61
N LYS A 524 -22.72 15.50 -57.57
CA LYS A 524 -22.90 16.41 -58.71
C LYS A 524 -23.48 17.78 -58.33
N SER A 525 -24.19 17.83 -57.17
CA SER A 525 -24.75 19.06 -56.64
C SER A 525 -24.88 18.98 -55.13
N PRO A 526 -23.77 18.82 -54.41
CA PRO A 526 -23.78 18.73 -52.97
C PRO A 526 -24.12 20.10 -52.37
N ASP A 527 -24.87 20.11 -51.28
CA ASP A 527 -25.06 21.33 -50.50
C ASP A 527 -23.84 21.61 -49.61
N ASP A 528 -23.62 22.88 -49.36
CA ASP A 528 -22.44 23.33 -48.58
C ASP A 528 -22.46 22.82 -47.13
N ASP A 529 -23.65 22.69 -46.50
CA ASP A 529 -23.78 22.16 -45.13
C ASP A 529 -23.37 20.67 -45.08
N THR A 530 -23.67 19.89 -46.07
CA THR A 530 -23.25 18.48 -46.15
C THR A 530 -21.73 18.38 -46.38
N LEU A 531 -21.15 19.22 -47.20
CA LEU A 531 -19.71 19.26 -47.43
C LEU A 531 -18.95 19.66 -46.15
N LEU A 532 -19.46 20.62 -45.40
CA LEU A 532 -18.89 21.00 -44.09
C LEU A 532 -18.98 19.83 -43.09
N LYS A 533 -20.11 19.12 -43.03
CA LYS A 533 -20.24 17.91 -42.19
C LYS A 533 -19.27 16.79 -42.61
N ILE A 534 -19.06 16.61 -43.90
CA ILE A 534 -18.08 15.66 -44.41
C ILE A 534 -16.67 16.10 -44.02
N TYR A 535 -16.38 17.39 -44.15
CA TYR A 535 -15.12 17.96 -43.75
C TYR A 535 -14.89 17.69 -42.27
N ASP A 536 -15.81 18.11 -41.41
CA ASP A 536 -15.71 17.98 -39.94
C ASP A 536 -15.63 16.51 -39.47
N ALA A 537 -16.32 15.58 -40.16
CA ALA A 537 -16.34 14.17 -39.77
C ALA A 537 -15.15 13.34 -40.27
N TYR A 538 -14.60 13.68 -41.46
CA TYR A 538 -13.63 12.81 -42.15
C TYR A 538 -12.31 13.49 -42.53
N ILE A 539 -12.26 14.83 -42.55
CA ILE A 539 -11.09 15.56 -43.02
C ILE A 539 -10.45 16.39 -41.88
N SER A 540 -11.26 17.06 -41.07
CA SER A 540 -10.78 17.89 -39.96
C SER A 540 -10.31 17.06 -38.76
N THR A 541 -10.38 15.74 -38.87
CA THR A 541 -9.90 14.86 -37.83
C THR A 541 -8.38 14.88 -37.76
N GLY A 542 -7.87 15.50 -36.73
CA GLY A 542 -6.46 15.51 -36.42
C GLY A 542 -5.82 16.90 -36.49
N SER A 543 -4.77 17.02 -35.72
CA SER A 543 -3.84 18.14 -35.68
C SER A 543 -2.47 17.70 -36.13
N TYR A 544 -1.53 18.63 -36.24
CA TYR A 544 -0.12 18.31 -36.39
C TYR A 544 0.37 17.34 -35.28
N ASP A 545 -0.02 17.59 -34.05
CA ASP A 545 0.38 16.78 -32.89
C ASP A 545 -0.27 15.37 -32.94
N ASP A 546 -1.53 15.27 -33.40
CA ASP A 546 -2.18 13.97 -33.62
C ASP A 546 -1.44 13.12 -34.66
N ASN A 547 -1.02 13.73 -35.76
CA ASN A 547 -0.22 13.03 -36.76
C ASN A 547 1.12 12.60 -36.21
N MET A 548 1.84 13.49 -35.50
CA MET A 548 3.11 13.15 -34.91
C MET A 548 2.97 11.99 -33.92
N THR A 549 1.94 12.01 -33.07
CA THR A 549 1.61 10.91 -32.16
C THR A 549 1.25 9.63 -32.90
N THR A 550 0.52 9.72 -34.00
CA THR A 550 0.12 8.57 -34.84
C THR A 550 1.33 7.94 -35.52
N PHE A 551 2.33 8.73 -35.91
CA PHE A 551 3.59 8.23 -36.47
C PHE A 551 4.51 7.64 -35.39
N GLY A 552 4.16 7.76 -34.10
CA GLY A 552 4.95 7.25 -32.99
C GLY A 552 6.04 8.22 -32.52
N VAL A 553 5.95 9.50 -32.88
CA VAL A 553 6.88 10.52 -32.35
C VAL A 553 6.60 10.75 -30.87
N VAL A 554 7.64 10.74 -30.08
CA VAL A 554 7.61 10.93 -28.64
C VAL A 554 8.44 12.15 -28.27
N SER A 555 7.90 13.02 -27.43
CA SER A 555 8.67 14.11 -26.83
C SER A 555 9.41 13.61 -25.57
N LEU A 556 10.72 13.73 -25.57
CA LEU A 556 11.53 13.39 -24.38
C LEU A 556 11.25 14.33 -23.19
N ASP A 557 10.66 15.49 -23.44
CA ASP A 557 10.25 16.42 -22.37
C ASP A 557 8.89 16.07 -21.78
N ALA A 558 8.07 15.26 -22.47
CA ALA A 558 6.74 14.86 -22.08
C ALA A 558 6.64 13.33 -21.96
N PRO A 559 7.08 12.73 -20.84
CA PRO A 559 6.94 11.30 -20.62
C PRO A 559 5.47 10.91 -20.48
N SER A 560 5.12 9.67 -20.84
CA SER A 560 3.78 9.10 -20.64
C SER A 560 3.55 8.69 -19.18
N SER A 561 4.62 8.32 -18.50
CA SER A 561 4.58 8.07 -17.05
C SER A 561 5.94 8.34 -16.40
N ILE A 562 5.88 8.65 -15.10
CA ILE A 562 7.05 8.87 -14.25
C ILE A 562 6.96 7.90 -13.08
N SER A 563 7.99 7.08 -12.91
CA SER A 563 8.11 6.14 -11.80
C SER A 563 9.23 6.58 -10.86
N ILE A 564 8.89 6.91 -9.61
CA ILE A 564 9.84 7.35 -8.59
C ILE A 564 10.05 6.21 -7.60
N TYR A 565 11.26 5.67 -7.56
CA TYR A 565 11.65 4.57 -6.68
C TYR A 565 12.17 5.10 -5.35
N THR A 566 11.83 4.43 -4.26
CA THR A 566 12.26 4.77 -2.90
C THR A 566 12.85 3.56 -2.20
N ASP A 567 13.77 3.80 -1.26
CA ASP A 567 14.42 2.72 -0.49
C ASP A 567 13.70 2.44 0.84
N SER A 568 12.76 3.32 1.25
CA SER A 568 12.00 3.17 2.49
C SER A 568 10.59 3.76 2.37
N PHE A 569 9.71 3.32 3.26
CA PHE A 569 8.37 3.87 3.36
C PHE A 569 8.37 5.34 3.82
N GLU A 570 9.27 5.70 4.72
CA GLU A 570 9.45 7.08 5.17
C GLU A 570 9.82 8.00 4.00
N ASN A 571 10.73 7.56 3.11
CA ASN A 571 11.08 8.31 1.91
C ASN A 571 9.89 8.39 0.94
N LYS A 572 9.08 7.34 0.83
CA LYS A 572 7.88 7.35 0.00
C LYS A 572 6.85 8.38 0.49
N GLU A 573 6.62 8.44 1.80
CA GLU A 573 5.76 9.44 2.43
C GLU A 573 6.31 10.85 2.22
N ALA A 574 7.62 11.04 2.40
CA ALA A 574 8.28 12.33 2.14
C ALA A 574 8.17 12.76 0.67
N ILE A 575 8.22 11.83 -0.30
CA ILE A 575 7.97 12.15 -1.72
C ILE A 575 6.51 12.57 -1.93
N SER A 576 5.56 11.91 -1.26
CA SER A 576 4.15 12.32 -1.32
C SER A 576 3.95 13.74 -0.78
N ASP A 577 4.59 14.08 0.33
CA ASP A 577 4.58 15.43 0.90
C ASP A 577 5.20 16.44 -0.06
N CYS A 578 6.32 16.11 -0.73
CA CYS A 578 6.93 16.96 -1.75
C CYS A 578 6.02 17.19 -2.96
N ILE A 579 5.24 16.20 -3.38
CA ILE A 579 4.26 16.35 -4.46
C ILE A 579 3.09 17.24 -4.01
N GLU A 580 2.62 17.12 -2.75
CA GLU A 580 1.61 18.00 -2.19
C GLU A 580 2.10 19.45 -2.11
N ASP A 581 3.34 19.67 -1.69
CA ASP A 581 3.99 20.99 -1.67
C ASP A 581 4.15 21.58 -3.09
N TYR A 582 4.55 20.77 -4.08
CA TYR A 582 4.56 21.15 -5.49
C TYR A 582 3.16 21.60 -5.94
N ASN A 583 2.13 20.79 -5.69
CA ASN A 583 0.74 21.09 -6.05
C ASN A 583 0.24 22.36 -5.39
N SER A 584 0.68 22.67 -4.16
CA SER A 584 0.27 23.90 -3.45
C SER A 584 0.79 25.18 -4.11
N THR A 585 1.86 25.08 -4.90
CA THR A 585 2.53 26.21 -5.56
C THR A 585 2.34 26.23 -7.08
N ALA A 586 1.97 25.10 -7.68
CA ALA A 586 1.71 24.97 -9.11
C ALA A 586 0.36 25.60 -9.52
N ASN A 587 0.23 25.97 -10.81
CA ASN A 587 -1.06 26.33 -11.36
C ASN A 587 -1.99 25.10 -11.36
N GLU A 588 -3.30 25.32 -11.45
CA GLU A 588 -4.31 24.24 -11.42
C GLU A 588 -4.08 23.20 -12.53
N GLU A 589 -3.65 23.63 -13.72
CA GLU A 589 -3.33 22.78 -14.89
C GLU A 589 -1.99 22.02 -14.78
N ASP A 590 -1.12 22.42 -13.83
CA ASP A 590 0.20 21.82 -13.62
C ASP A 590 0.23 20.90 -12.40
N GLN A 591 -0.89 20.80 -11.66
CA GLN A 591 -0.98 19.94 -10.48
C GLN A 591 -0.91 18.45 -10.87
N ILE A 592 -0.26 17.67 -10.02
CA ILE A 592 -0.06 16.23 -10.22
C ILE A 592 -1.03 15.44 -9.36
N SER A 593 -1.77 14.56 -9.99
CA SER A 593 -2.64 13.59 -9.35
C SER A 593 -2.11 12.18 -9.59
N TYR A 594 -2.04 11.37 -8.54
CA TYR A 594 -1.62 9.97 -8.64
C TYR A 594 -2.32 9.15 -7.56
N THR A 595 -2.35 7.82 -7.74
CA THR A 595 -2.93 6.91 -6.76
C THR A 595 -1.87 5.93 -6.27
N ASP A 596 -1.57 5.97 -4.97
CA ASP A 596 -0.72 4.98 -4.32
C ASP A 596 -1.57 3.81 -3.81
N TYR A 597 -1.85 2.84 -4.68
CA TYR A 597 -2.65 1.65 -4.33
C TYR A 597 -2.05 0.84 -3.19
N ILE A 598 -0.72 0.71 -3.16
CA ILE A 598 -0.02 -0.09 -2.15
C ILE A 598 -0.07 0.63 -0.80
N GLY A 599 0.15 1.95 -0.77
CA GLY A 599 0.02 2.76 0.43
C GLY A 599 -1.39 2.67 1.04
N ILE A 600 -2.43 2.79 0.21
CA ILE A 600 -3.84 2.67 0.65
C ILE A 600 -4.13 1.29 1.24
N LEU A 601 -3.71 0.21 0.58
CA LEU A 601 -3.91 -1.16 1.07
C LEU A 601 -3.22 -1.40 2.41
N LEU A 602 -1.95 -1.01 2.52
CA LEU A 602 -1.14 -1.23 3.71
C LEU A 602 -1.62 -0.37 4.89
N SER A 603 -1.98 0.88 4.67
CA SER A 603 -2.54 1.75 5.71
C SER A 603 -3.87 1.21 6.26
N SER A 604 -4.71 0.66 5.39
CA SER A 604 -5.97 0.02 5.79
C SER A 604 -5.74 -1.21 6.66
N ILE A 605 -4.78 -2.06 6.31
CA ILE A 605 -4.42 -3.25 7.10
C ILE A 605 -3.86 -2.84 8.45
N THR A 606 -2.93 -1.88 8.50
CA THR A 606 -2.33 -1.36 9.74
C THR A 606 -3.42 -0.78 10.65
N THR A 607 -4.33 0.02 10.10
CA THR A 607 -5.46 0.58 10.86
C THR A 607 -6.33 -0.51 11.49
N ILE A 608 -6.65 -1.58 10.76
CA ILE A 608 -7.44 -2.70 11.28
C ILE A 608 -6.70 -3.39 12.44
N ILE A 609 -5.39 -3.63 12.30
CA ILE A 609 -4.56 -4.26 13.33
C ILE A 609 -4.50 -3.38 14.58
N ASP A 610 -4.34 -2.08 14.42
CA ASP A 610 -4.31 -1.13 15.53
C ASP A 610 -5.65 -1.11 16.27
N VAL A 611 -6.77 -1.05 15.56
CA VAL A 611 -8.12 -1.10 16.17
C VAL A 611 -8.31 -2.40 16.96
N ILE A 612 -7.95 -3.56 16.39
CA ILE A 612 -8.02 -4.84 17.08
C ILE A 612 -7.12 -4.82 18.34
N SER A 613 -5.90 -4.31 18.21
CA SER A 613 -4.94 -4.21 19.32
C SER A 613 -5.47 -3.31 20.45
N TYR A 614 -6.04 -2.14 20.11
CA TYR A 614 -6.64 -1.25 21.11
C TYR A 614 -7.84 -1.90 21.83
N VAL A 615 -8.70 -2.61 21.11
CA VAL A 615 -9.82 -3.34 21.71
C VAL A 615 -9.32 -4.42 22.68
N LEU A 616 -8.32 -5.21 22.26
CA LEU A 616 -7.72 -6.23 23.13
C LEU A 616 -7.03 -5.63 24.35
N ILE A 617 -6.30 -4.52 24.20
CA ILE A 617 -5.68 -3.79 25.30
C ILE A 617 -6.75 -3.28 26.28
N ALA A 618 -7.88 -2.78 25.77
CA ALA A 618 -8.99 -2.34 26.62
C ALA A 618 -9.55 -3.49 27.47
N PHE A 619 -9.73 -4.69 26.92
CA PHE A 619 -10.14 -5.87 27.69
C PHE A 619 -9.14 -6.26 28.76
N VAL A 620 -7.84 -6.21 28.44
CA VAL A 620 -6.80 -6.55 29.41
C VAL A 620 -6.65 -5.45 30.48
N ALA A 621 -6.93 -4.19 30.16
CA ALA A 621 -6.96 -3.10 31.14
C ALA A 621 -7.95 -3.40 32.29
N VAL A 622 -9.10 -3.98 31.99
CA VAL A 622 -10.05 -4.45 33.00
C VAL A 622 -9.41 -5.53 33.90
N SER A 623 -8.68 -6.48 33.31
CA SER A 623 -7.95 -7.50 34.06
C SER A 623 -6.88 -6.90 34.99
N LEU A 624 -6.18 -5.85 34.55
CA LEU A 624 -5.21 -5.11 35.36
C LEU A 624 -5.87 -4.41 36.57
N ILE A 625 -7.04 -3.82 36.37
CA ILE A 625 -7.81 -3.21 37.46
C ILE A 625 -8.17 -4.27 38.49
N VAL A 626 -8.68 -5.43 38.05
CA VAL A 626 -9.01 -6.56 38.94
C VAL A 626 -7.78 -7.06 39.68
N SER A 627 -6.64 -7.22 38.98
CA SER A 627 -5.36 -7.60 39.62
C SER A 627 -4.90 -6.59 40.65
N SER A 628 -5.02 -5.29 40.35
CA SER A 628 -4.67 -4.22 41.34
C SER A 628 -5.55 -4.26 42.57
N ILE A 629 -6.85 -4.49 42.43
CA ILE A 629 -7.79 -4.67 43.54
C ILE A 629 -7.41 -5.92 44.35
N MET A 630 -7.12 -7.04 43.68
CA MET A 630 -6.73 -8.28 44.34
C MET A 630 -5.44 -8.07 45.19
N ILE A 631 -4.42 -7.40 44.64
CA ILE A 631 -3.20 -7.05 45.34
C ILE A 631 -3.53 -6.18 46.58
N GLY A 632 -4.42 -5.21 46.43
CA GLY A 632 -4.91 -4.37 47.53
C GLY A 632 -5.57 -5.18 48.64
N ILE A 633 -6.42 -6.15 48.29
CA ILE A 633 -7.06 -7.04 49.26
C ILE A 633 -6.02 -7.92 50.01
N ILE A 634 -5.10 -8.54 49.25
CA ILE A 634 -4.06 -9.41 49.86
C ILE A 634 -3.14 -8.60 50.77
N THR A 635 -2.75 -7.38 50.34
CA THR A 635 -1.95 -6.47 51.19
C THR A 635 -2.70 -6.05 52.42
N PHE A 636 -4.04 -5.81 52.31
CA PHE A 636 -4.87 -5.48 53.46
C PHE A 636 -4.94 -6.63 54.50
N ILE A 637 -5.09 -7.88 54.05
CA ILE A 637 -5.03 -9.07 54.91
C ILE A 637 -3.67 -9.19 55.55
N SER A 638 -2.58 -8.96 54.81
CA SER A 638 -1.21 -8.97 55.35
C SER A 638 -1.02 -7.94 56.44
N VAL A 639 -1.56 -6.74 56.31
CA VAL A 639 -1.57 -5.69 57.33
C VAL A 639 -2.33 -6.13 58.58
N MET A 640 -3.48 -6.78 58.43
CA MET A 640 -4.29 -7.25 59.56
C MET A 640 -3.57 -8.34 60.34
N GLU A 641 -2.91 -9.30 59.68
CA GLU A 641 -2.12 -10.34 60.36
C GLU A 641 -0.90 -9.78 61.11
N ARG A 642 -0.33 -8.68 60.63
CA ARG A 642 0.85 -8.03 61.25
C ARG A 642 0.51 -6.89 62.19
N THR A 643 -0.75 -6.80 62.63
CA THR A 643 -1.19 -5.71 63.50
C THR A 643 -0.33 -5.60 64.75
N LYS A 644 0.06 -6.74 65.37
CA LYS A 644 0.91 -6.82 66.58
C LYS A 644 2.34 -6.30 66.30
N GLU A 645 2.95 -6.67 65.16
CA GLU A 645 4.27 -6.16 64.71
C GLU A 645 4.24 -4.64 64.51
N ILE A 646 3.19 -4.13 63.87
CA ILE A 646 2.96 -2.70 63.67
C ILE A 646 2.83 -1.98 64.99
N GLY A 647 2.10 -2.58 65.95
CA GLY A 647 1.94 -2.06 67.31
C GLY A 647 3.27 -1.93 68.01
N ILE A 648 4.14 -2.95 67.97
CA ILE A 648 5.48 -2.95 68.53
C ILE A 648 6.34 -1.85 67.91
N LEU A 649 6.44 -1.79 66.63
CA LEU A 649 7.20 -0.76 65.89
C LEU A 649 6.76 0.66 66.30
N ARG A 650 5.45 0.87 66.41
CA ARG A 650 4.86 2.15 66.79
C ARG A 650 5.16 2.46 68.30
N ALA A 651 5.14 1.46 69.14
CA ALA A 651 5.46 1.60 70.56
C ALA A 651 6.94 1.96 70.79
N ILE A 652 7.85 1.45 69.98
CA ILE A 652 9.28 1.78 69.96
C ILE A 652 9.56 3.17 69.34
N GLY A 653 8.54 3.86 68.82
CA GLY A 653 8.65 5.23 68.31
C GLY A 653 8.69 5.39 66.81
N ALA A 654 8.40 4.35 66.00
CA ALA A 654 8.30 4.47 64.54
C ALA A 654 7.19 5.45 64.16
N SER A 655 7.50 6.39 63.26
CA SER A 655 6.53 7.35 62.74
C SER A 655 5.50 6.69 61.82
N LYS A 656 4.31 7.31 61.67
CA LYS A 656 3.29 6.83 60.69
C LYS A 656 3.86 6.74 59.29
N HIS A 657 4.75 7.66 58.93
CA HIS A 657 5.39 7.71 57.61
C HIS A 657 6.33 6.50 57.43
N ASN A 658 7.13 6.14 58.42
CA ASN A 658 8.03 4.98 58.35
C ASN A 658 7.24 3.67 58.18
N ILE A 659 6.11 3.50 58.88
CA ILE A 659 5.23 2.33 58.69
C ILE A 659 4.68 2.28 57.28
N SER A 660 4.16 3.41 56.76
CA SER A 660 3.66 3.47 55.41
C SER A 660 4.75 3.17 54.34
N GLN A 661 6.00 3.65 54.58
CA GLN A 661 7.13 3.37 53.71
C GLN A 661 7.46 1.88 53.62
N VAL A 662 7.42 1.14 54.75
CA VAL A 662 7.68 -0.31 54.76
C VAL A 662 6.64 -1.05 53.89
N PHE A 663 5.34 -0.73 54.04
CA PHE A 663 4.31 -1.38 53.22
C PHE A 663 4.34 -0.94 51.73
N ASN A 664 4.66 0.31 51.46
CA ASN A 664 4.87 0.76 50.09
C ASN A 664 6.10 0.09 49.46
N ALA A 665 7.18 -0.14 50.22
CA ALA A 665 8.34 -0.89 49.78
C ALA A 665 7.98 -2.37 49.49
N GLU A 666 7.11 -2.97 50.33
CA GLU A 666 6.60 -4.33 50.10
C GLU A 666 5.82 -4.43 48.82
N THR A 667 4.88 -3.50 48.55
CA THR A 667 4.10 -3.46 47.29
C THR A 667 4.98 -3.16 46.09
N PHE A 668 6.00 -2.32 46.21
CA PHE A 668 6.99 -2.06 45.16
C PHE A 668 7.73 -3.34 44.74
N ILE A 669 8.22 -4.13 45.74
CA ILE A 669 8.92 -5.40 45.47
C ILE A 669 7.98 -6.42 44.82
N ILE A 670 6.73 -6.52 45.30
CA ILE A 670 5.71 -7.40 44.72
C ILE A 670 5.45 -6.98 43.26
N GLY A 671 5.34 -5.68 42.99
CA GLY A 671 5.15 -5.15 41.63
C GLY A 671 6.29 -5.46 40.67
N LEU A 672 7.53 -5.31 41.18
CA LEU A 672 8.73 -5.67 40.44
C LEU A 672 8.75 -7.17 40.09
N CYS A 673 8.47 -8.02 41.12
CA CYS A 673 8.40 -9.47 40.93
C CYS A 673 7.26 -9.86 39.93
N SER A 674 6.08 -9.23 40.04
CA SER A 674 4.97 -9.47 39.16
C SER A 674 5.29 -9.08 37.71
N GLY A 675 5.94 -7.93 37.51
CA GLY A 675 6.38 -7.47 36.20
C GLY A 675 7.41 -8.41 35.55
N LEU A 676 8.44 -8.79 36.34
CA LEU A 676 9.48 -9.73 35.89
C LEU A 676 8.91 -11.11 35.57
N LEU A 677 8.01 -11.64 36.40
CA LEU A 677 7.31 -12.90 36.13
C LEU A 677 6.41 -12.80 34.91
N GLY A 678 5.66 -11.70 34.76
CA GLY A 678 4.79 -11.47 33.65
C GLY A 678 5.54 -11.47 32.32
N VAL A 679 6.60 -10.67 32.20
CA VAL A 679 7.46 -10.60 31.04
C VAL A 679 8.16 -11.94 30.75
N GLY A 680 8.72 -12.58 31.83
CA GLY A 680 9.40 -13.87 31.69
C GLY A 680 8.48 -15.00 31.19
N ILE A 681 7.27 -15.09 31.75
CA ILE A 681 6.27 -16.09 31.32
C ILE A 681 5.83 -15.79 29.91
N SER A 682 5.60 -14.53 29.54
CA SER A 682 5.24 -14.14 28.18
C SER A 682 6.32 -14.53 27.18
N ALA A 683 7.59 -14.27 27.47
CA ALA A 683 8.71 -14.68 26.63
C ALA A 683 8.77 -16.20 26.43
N LEU A 684 8.47 -16.99 27.47
CA LEU A 684 8.39 -18.45 27.37
C LEU A 684 7.18 -18.90 26.52
N LEU A 685 6.03 -18.22 26.64
CA LEU A 685 4.82 -18.56 25.87
C LEU A 685 4.94 -18.17 24.40
N LEU A 686 5.77 -17.18 24.04
CA LEU A 686 6.01 -16.82 22.65
C LEU A 686 6.64 -17.95 21.83
N ILE A 687 7.40 -18.87 22.45
CA ILE A 687 8.00 -20.02 21.74
C ILE A 687 6.93 -20.92 21.14
N PRO A 688 5.99 -21.50 21.91
CA PRO A 688 4.92 -22.30 21.33
C PRO A 688 3.94 -21.50 20.48
N ILE A 689 3.71 -20.22 20.80
CA ILE A 689 2.83 -19.35 20.01
C ILE A 689 3.40 -19.15 18.60
N ASN A 690 4.68 -18.84 18.45
CA ASN A 690 5.31 -18.72 17.13
C ASN A 690 5.26 -20.04 16.36
N SER A 691 5.46 -21.19 17.01
CA SER A 691 5.32 -22.49 16.35
C SER A 691 3.89 -22.73 15.84
N ILE A 692 2.87 -22.31 16.58
CA ILE A 692 1.46 -22.38 16.14
C ILE A 692 1.19 -21.43 14.98
N ILE A 693 1.68 -20.18 15.06
CA ILE A 693 1.53 -19.18 13.98
C ILE A 693 2.11 -19.75 12.68
N HIS A 694 3.34 -20.26 12.70
CA HIS A 694 3.98 -20.86 11.52
C HIS A 694 3.19 -22.05 10.96
N SER A 695 2.68 -22.93 11.84
CA SER A 695 1.90 -24.08 11.43
C SER A 695 0.53 -23.77 10.84
N VAL A 696 -0.15 -22.71 11.35
CA VAL A 696 -1.51 -22.34 10.91
C VAL A 696 -1.48 -21.48 9.66
N LEU A 697 -0.52 -20.57 9.57
CA LEU A 697 -0.43 -19.63 8.44
C LEU A 697 0.45 -20.16 7.30
N ASN A 698 1.19 -21.26 7.49
CA ASN A 698 2.24 -21.74 6.58
C ASN A 698 3.27 -20.64 6.21
N LEU A 699 3.53 -19.71 7.12
CA LEU A 699 4.45 -18.58 6.95
C LEU A 699 5.47 -18.57 8.09
N ASP A 700 6.73 -18.85 7.78
CA ASP A 700 7.83 -18.84 8.76
C ASP A 700 8.32 -17.41 9.10
N THR A 701 7.80 -16.41 8.39
CA THR A 701 8.28 -15.02 8.47
C THR A 701 7.63 -14.19 9.57
N ILE A 702 6.44 -14.58 10.06
CA ILE A 702 5.75 -13.87 11.15
C ILE A 702 6.23 -14.38 12.50
N ASN A 703 6.97 -13.55 13.23
CA ASN A 703 7.46 -13.87 14.56
C ASN A 703 6.95 -12.87 15.59
N ALA A 704 6.06 -13.30 16.47
CA ALA A 704 5.66 -12.48 17.62
C ALA A 704 6.87 -12.27 18.54
N SER A 705 7.27 -11.03 18.76
CA SER A 705 8.43 -10.65 19.58
C SER A 705 8.09 -9.49 20.50
N LEU A 706 8.54 -9.54 21.75
CA LEU A 706 8.34 -8.48 22.72
C LEU A 706 9.51 -7.49 22.66
N PRO A 707 9.32 -6.24 22.20
CA PRO A 707 10.37 -5.22 22.23
C PRO A 707 10.88 -4.97 23.65
N LEU A 708 12.18 -4.77 23.81
CA LEU A 708 12.80 -4.52 25.13
C LEU A 708 12.23 -3.27 25.81
N SER A 709 11.93 -2.23 25.04
CA SER A 709 11.28 -1.00 25.52
C SER A 709 9.91 -1.29 26.13
N SER A 710 9.08 -2.08 25.44
CA SER A 710 7.77 -2.51 25.93
C SER A 710 7.88 -3.40 27.18
N ALA A 711 8.84 -4.31 27.21
CA ALA A 711 9.09 -5.15 28.39
C ALA A 711 9.43 -4.30 29.61
N ILE A 712 10.33 -3.32 29.52
CA ILE A 712 10.67 -2.38 30.59
C ILE A 712 9.44 -1.55 31.00
N GLY A 713 8.69 -1.03 30.00
CA GLY A 713 7.46 -0.28 30.25
C GLY A 713 6.42 -1.07 31.04
N LEU A 714 6.23 -2.36 30.71
CA LEU A 714 5.33 -3.26 31.44
C LEU A 714 5.76 -3.54 32.89
N ILE A 715 7.06 -3.68 33.12
CA ILE A 715 7.59 -3.83 34.52
C ILE A 715 7.30 -2.56 35.33
N ILE A 716 7.54 -1.39 34.74
CA ILE A 716 7.26 -0.10 35.42
C ILE A 716 5.74 0.03 35.65
N LEU A 717 4.91 -0.31 34.69
CA LEU A 717 3.45 -0.30 34.80
C LEU A 717 3.00 -1.21 35.97
N SER A 718 3.55 -2.42 36.04
CA SER A 718 3.29 -3.36 37.16
C SER A 718 3.63 -2.75 38.52
N MET A 719 4.78 -2.09 38.65
CA MET A 719 5.16 -1.41 39.88
C MET A 719 4.21 -0.27 40.25
N ILE A 720 3.81 0.54 39.31
CA ILE A 720 2.85 1.64 39.52
C ILE A 720 1.50 1.11 40.00
N LEU A 721 0.94 0.11 39.32
CA LEU A 721 -0.35 -0.48 39.64
C LEU A 721 -0.37 -1.14 41.03
N THR A 722 0.70 -1.83 41.38
CA THR A 722 0.83 -2.46 42.73
C THR A 722 0.97 -1.43 43.84
N ILE A 723 1.71 -0.33 43.61
CA ILE A 723 1.78 0.78 44.55
C ILE A 723 0.40 1.44 44.75
N ILE A 724 -0.34 1.69 43.66
CA ILE A 724 -1.70 2.24 43.72
C ILE A 724 -2.62 1.32 44.52
N GLY A 725 -2.63 0.00 44.23
CA GLY A 725 -3.42 -1.00 44.94
C GLY A 725 -3.04 -1.11 46.42
N GLY A 726 -1.75 -0.98 46.75
CA GLY A 726 -1.22 -1.06 48.12
C GLY A 726 -1.34 0.23 48.95
N PHE A 727 -1.61 1.38 48.31
CA PHE A 727 -1.60 2.68 48.99
C PHE A 727 -2.65 2.79 50.10
N VAL A 728 -3.88 2.32 49.85
CA VAL A 728 -4.95 2.33 50.89
C VAL A 728 -4.64 1.42 52.08
N PRO A 729 -4.23 0.16 51.89
CA PRO A 729 -3.76 -0.70 52.98
C PRO A 729 -2.60 -0.11 53.78
N ALA A 730 -1.57 0.41 53.12
CA ALA A 730 -0.39 1.01 53.76
C ALA A 730 -0.78 2.22 54.62
N LYS A 731 -1.69 3.07 54.14
CA LYS A 731 -2.21 4.21 54.91
C LYS A 731 -3.05 3.78 56.12
N LYS A 732 -3.84 2.69 56.00
CA LYS A 732 -4.58 2.09 57.10
C LYS A 732 -3.64 1.49 58.16
N ALA A 733 -2.58 0.77 57.72
CA ALA A 733 -1.52 0.25 58.62
C ALA A 733 -0.88 1.37 59.45
N ALA A 734 -0.49 2.48 58.80
CA ALA A 734 0.12 3.63 59.45
C ALA A 734 -0.76 4.33 60.48
N LYS A 735 -2.08 4.22 60.36
CA LYS A 735 -3.08 4.84 61.26
C LYS A 735 -3.45 3.95 62.46
N LYS A 736 -3.03 2.67 62.56
CA LYS A 736 -3.34 1.78 63.68
C LYS A 736 -2.79 2.35 64.99
N ASP A 737 -3.64 2.31 66.05
CA ASP A 737 -3.25 2.73 67.37
C ASP A 737 -2.37 1.63 68.04
N PRO A 738 -1.17 1.97 68.62
CA PRO A 738 -0.29 1.01 69.24
C PRO A 738 -0.96 0.22 70.35
N VAL A 739 -1.78 0.88 71.21
CA VAL A 739 -2.45 0.25 72.35
C VAL A 739 -3.46 -0.81 71.90
N THR A 740 -4.31 -0.46 70.96
CA THR A 740 -5.28 -1.41 70.39
C THR A 740 -4.60 -2.52 69.60
N ALA A 741 -3.50 -2.23 68.89
CA ALA A 741 -2.75 -3.21 68.09
C ALA A 741 -2.03 -4.27 69.01
N LEU A 742 -1.59 -3.90 70.23
CA LEU A 742 -0.97 -4.79 71.13
C LEU A 742 -1.96 -5.62 71.95
N ARG A 743 -3.24 -5.16 72.07
CA ARG A 743 -4.32 -5.85 72.82
C ARG A 743 -5.10 -6.85 71.97
N THR A 744 -4.95 -6.83 70.67
CA THR A 744 -5.58 -7.84 69.79
C THR A 744 -4.87 -9.17 69.96
N GLU A 745 -5.59 -10.18 70.43
CA GLU A 745 -5.15 -11.57 70.48
C GLU A 745 -5.03 -12.17 69.07
#